data_a5786cf462e390866e38dc3316001a82
#
_entry.id   a5786cf462e390866e38dc3316001a82
#
_cell.length_a   1.000
_cell.length_b   1.000
_cell.length_c   1.000
_cell.angle_alpha   90.00
_cell.angle_beta   90.00
_cell.angle_gamma   90.00
#
_symmetry.space_group_name_H-M   'P 1'
#
loop_
_entity.id
_entity.type
_entity.pdbx_description
1 polymer ?
#
loop_
_entity_poly.entity_id
_entity_poly.type
_entity_poly.pdbx_seq_one_letter_code
_entity_poly.pdbx_strand_id
1 'polypeptide(L)'
;MKKTATALFSLLLAISALNAQGQTKTYDISGTVVDSLSSEPLPGVYVTAGSKGGQTNGDGHYVIKNVPAGKVTLKTMYYSSYPTATREIELTGDTTVDFILAEQIFNINEVVVTGTRTEKRLAEAPVLTTVIGEREIEKAGSVSMLESLQDNIPGIVISPNAMGNNMRIKGLNSRYILMLVDGERLVSEGAGGNVNLDQIDVNNIERIEMINGAASALYGSNAVGAVINVITKKPVHKFEADANASWANHNTWRTRLSAGTNLKKFSARASGFRNSSDGFGGDGEGAYAAAYEDYGATLNMGYRPTDRSDVNVVGRFFSHETFNPTGSMNASHALSHNLSLGANGGLSSADKRNSMRLSVNFDKYFDYEVLEKKNDTKNKDNTSSYISARFIDTFIPTAKWELIGGLEYNHEENFATSTLGATPTTKTLDDANVFAQAEYEILKNFDAVAGARYTYNSQFGSAFTPKLSLMYEVAEWRFRGGVGTAFRAPSIKELYYDFDHQGMFWVYGNPELKAEKGLYSSLSAEYTEGLLNVSVSAYYNNINNKITQYDVINAAGGNEKYYKNVSSATLRGIDVTFSYLFSKHLAVRANYSFCDAVDNSTGLQLEDNVKHSGTVSLTWNGRIARSPFSLQIAGRMNSPKLYQQIITGSDGSQTVSMEESDPYSIWKIVLVKPFRINKHTIEVTFKVDNLFNFREASFVDPGRQFLIGIRYAFK
;
A
#
# COMPACT_ATOMS: atom_id res chain seq x y z
N MET A 1 25.90 -77.40 2.93
CA MET A 1 25.07 -76.69 3.87
C MET A 1 25.82 -75.82 4.95
N LYS A 2 27.06 -76.22 5.36
CA LYS A 2 27.82 -75.39 6.35
C LYS A 2 28.45 -74.10 5.81
N LYS A 3 28.80 -74.04 4.53
CA LYS A 3 29.41 -72.84 3.94
C LYS A 3 28.43 -71.70 3.58
N THR A 4 27.16 -72.04 3.37
CA THR A 4 26.09 -71.05 3.11
C THR A 4 25.55 -70.41 4.42
N ALA A 5 25.58 -71.05 5.52
CA ALA A 5 25.17 -70.48 6.83
C ALA A 5 26.18 -69.45 7.36
N THR A 6 27.51 -69.65 7.11
CA THR A 6 28.55 -68.74 7.53
C THR A 6 28.52 -67.42 6.70
N ALA A 7 28.20 -67.52 5.40
CA ALA A 7 28.07 -66.33 4.57
C ALA A 7 26.82 -65.48 4.93
N LEU A 8 25.70 -66.11 5.26
CA LEU A 8 24.50 -65.39 5.73
C LEU A 8 24.73 -64.74 7.12
N PHE A 9 25.46 -65.37 8.00
CA PHE A 9 25.77 -64.85 9.34
C PHE A 9 26.76 -63.67 9.26
N SER A 10 27.73 -63.71 8.32
CA SER A 10 28.64 -62.61 8.04
C SER A 10 27.93 -61.41 7.39
N LEU A 11 26.92 -61.69 6.52
CA LEU A 11 26.11 -60.64 5.90
C LEU A 11 25.17 -59.95 6.90
N LEU A 12 24.59 -60.74 7.84
CA LEU A 12 23.77 -60.20 8.94
C LEU A 12 24.59 -59.37 9.94
N LEU A 13 25.81 -59.75 10.22
CA LEU A 13 26.75 -59.00 11.06
C LEU A 13 27.23 -57.70 10.35
N ALA A 14 27.42 -57.72 9.03
CA ALA A 14 27.75 -56.54 8.25
C ALA A 14 26.56 -55.57 8.16
N ILE A 15 25.31 -56.07 8.06
CA ILE A 15 24.10 -55.23 8.07
C ILE A 15 23.85 -54.67 9.49
N SER A 16 24.17 -55.38 10.55
CA SER A 16 24.06 -54.84 11.92
C SER A 16 25.17 -53.80 12.24
N ALA A 17 26.34 -53.90 11.62
CA ALA A 17 27.41 -52.91 11.76
C ALA A 17 27.14 -51.63 10.96
N LEU A 18 26.35 -51.67 9.88
CA LEU A 18 25.91 -50.50 9.12
C LEU A 18 24.78 -49.69 9.82
N ASN A 19 24.11 -50.25 10.81
CA ASN A 19 23.09 -49.57 11.63
C ASN A 19 23.67 -48.93 12.91
N ALA A 20 24.97 -49.02 13.15
CA ALA A 20 25.65 -48.23 14.18
C ALA A 20 26.06 -46.84 13.68
N GLN A 21 25.18 -46.12 12.98
CA GLN A 21 25.29 -44.68 12.89
C GLN A 21 25.06 -44.15 14.31
N GLY A 22 26.14 -43.67 14.92
CA GLY A 22 26.09 -43.09 16.25
C GLY A 22 24.95 -42.09 16.34
N GLN A 23 24.04 -42.29 17.28
CA GLN A 23 22.99 -41.27 17.56
C GLN A 23 23.69 -39.95 17.80
N THR A 24 23.60 -39.05 16.83
CA THR A 24 24.11 -37.67 16.98
C THR A 24 23.36 -37.09 18.18
N LYS A 25 24.10 -36.78 19.23
CA LYS A 25 23.50 -36.13 20.41
C LYS A 25 22.84 -34.84 19.95
N THR A 26 21.62 -34.60 20.38
CA THR A 26 20.86 -33.40 20.08
C THR A 26 20.55 -32.64 21.36
N TYR A 27 20.49 -31.33 21.26
CA TYR A 27 20.22 -30.44 22.38
C TYR A 27 19.20 -29.38 21.99
N ASP A 28 18.56 -28.79 22.99
CA ASP A 28 17.61 -27.69 22.78
C ASP A 28 18.35 -26.36 22.93
N ILE A 29 18.01 -25.40 22.03
CA ILE A 29 18.50 -24.01 22.10
C ILE A 29 17.29 -23.13 22.42
N SER A 30 17.39 -22.34 23.47
CA SER A 30 16.37 -21.36 23.85
C SER A 30 16.99 -19.97 23.96
N GLY A 31 16.16 -18.94 24.08
CA GLY A 31 16.63 -17.58 24.31
C GLY A 31 15.54 -16.55 24.08
N THR A 32 15.91 -15.30 24.26
CA THR A 32 15.06 -14.13 24.03
C THR A 32 15.62 -13.26 22.92
N VAL A 33 14.73 -12.57 22.19
CA VAL A 33 15.10 -11.57 21.20
C VAL A 33 14.46 -10.24 21.61
N VAL A 34 15.28 -9.21 21.76
CA VAL A 34 14.84 -7.88 22.22
C VAL A 34 15.39 -6.77 21.33
N ASP A 35 14.69 -5.63 21.31
CA ASP A 35 15.15 -4.40 20.67
C ASP A 35 16.30 -3.74 21.48
N SER A 36 17.33 -3.26 20.79
CA SER A 36 18.53 -2.70 21.42
C SER A 36 18.31 -1.36 22.10
N LEU A 37 17.34 -0.56 21.64
CA LEU A 37 17.07 0.76 22.16
C LEU A 37 15.98 0.72 23.23
N SER A 38 14.89 0.03 22.95
CA SER A 38 13.73 -0.04 23.83
C SER A 38 13.83 -1.15 24.88
N SER A 39 14.64 -2.19 24.61
CA SER A 39 14.70 -3.45 25.36
C SER A 39 13.36 -4.22 25.32
N GLU A 40 12.49 -3.90 24.36
CA GLU A 40 11.24 -4.63 24.17
C GLU A 40 11.47 -6.02 23.60
N PRO A 41 10.72 -7.02 24.05
CA PRO A 41 10.62 -8.30 23.36
C PRO A 41 10.21 -8.11 21.91
N LEU A 42 10.82 -8.86 21.01
CA LEU A 42 10.47 -8.90 19.59
C LEU A 42 9.75 -10.21 19.28
N PRO A 43 8.40 -10.22 19.27
CA PRO A 43 7.62 -11.39 18.91
C PRO A 43 7.66 -11.62 17.40
N GLY A 44 7.55 -12.90 16.99
CA GLY A 44 7.51 -13.25 15.57
C GLY A 44 8.87 -13.37 14.88
N VAL A 45 9.99 -13.11 15.58
CA VAL A 45 11.34 -13.36 15.05
C VAL A 45 11.56 -14.85 14.88
N TYR A 46 11.94 -15.28 13.69
CA TYR A 46 12.29 -16.67 13.43
C TYR A 46 13.80 -16.85 13.63
N VAL A 47 14.17 -17.74 14.54
CA VAL A 47 15.57 -18.08 14.83
C VAL A 47 15.88 -19.45 14.28
N THR A 48 16.88 -19.57 13.40
CA THR A 48 17.28 -20.82 12.76
C THR A 48 18.60 -21.34 13.30
N ALA A 49 18.74 -22.66 13.32
CA ALA A 49 19.97 -23.40 13.62
C ALA A 49 20.11 -24.51 12.56
N GLY A 50 20.80 -24.21 11.45
CA GLY A 50 20.81 -25.09 10.26
C GLY A 50 19.40 -25.26 9.67
N SER A 51 18.93 -26.50 9.58
CA SER A 51 17.57 -26.85 9.08
C SER A 51 16.48 -26.77 10.15
N LYS A 52 16.83 -26.50 11.41
CA LYS A 52 15.89 -26.36 12.53
C LYS A 52 15.61 -24.90 12.80
N GLY A 53 14.44 -24.59 13.38
CA GLY A 53 14.12 -23.22 13.78
C GLY A 53 12.98 -23.13 14.77
N GLY A 54 12.85 -21.98 15.40
CA GLY A 54 11.78 -21.64 16.34
C GLY A 54 11.43 -20.16 16.20
N GLN A 55 10.17 -19.83 16.36
CA GLN A 55 9.68 -18.44 16.31
C GLN A 55 9.51 -17.90 17.73
N THR A 56 9.86 -16.64 17.94
CA THR A 56 9.64 -15.98 19.23
C THR A 56 8.13 -15.79 19.50
N ASN A 57 7.75 -16.05 20.74
CA ASN A 57 6.41 -15.79 21.26
C ASN A 57 6.22 -14.30 21.61
N GLY A 58 5.06 -13.95 22.19
CA GLY A 58 4.75 -12.58 22.61
C GLY A 58 5.75 -11.95 23.59
N ASP A 59 6.47 -12.76 24.37
CA ASP A 59 7.49 -12.32 25.33
C ASP A 59 8.89 -12.33 24.70
N GLY A 60 9.00 -12.49 23.36
CA GLY A 60 10.28 -12.56 22.65
C GLY A 60 11.06 -13.85 22.84
N HIS A 61 10.49 -14.86 23.50
CA HIS A 61 11.16 -16.12 23.82
C HIS A 61 11.01 -17.13 22.68
N TYR A 62 12.10 -17.81 22.30
CA TYR A 62 12.12 -18.89 21.31
C TYR A 62 12.72 -20.17 21.87
N VAL A 63 12.36 -21.32 21.26
CA VAL A 63 12.95 -22.64 21.52
C VAL A 63 13.14 -23.38 20.20
N ILE A 64 14.36 -23.86 19.95
CA ILE A 64 14.69 -24.74 18.82
C ILE A 64 15.04 -26.11 19.39
N LYS A 65 14.24 -27.12 19.07
CA LYS A 65 14.35 -28.47 19.64
C LYS A 65 15.21 -29.39 18.77
N ASN A 66 15.93 -30.31 19.46
CA ASN A 66 16.66 -31.40 18.84
C ASN A 66 17.69 -30.92 17.79
N VAL A 67 18.48 -29.90 18.11
CA VAL A 67 19.58 -29.41 17.27
C VAL A 67 20.80 -30.34 17.44
N PRO A 68 21.42 -30.83 16.35
CA PRO A 68 22.63 -31.66 16.44
C PRO A 68 23.78 -30.97 17.19
N ALA A 69 24.52 -31.73 18.02
CA ALA A 69 25.72 -31.23 18.70
C ALA A 69 26.82 -30.80 17.70
N GLY A 70 27.67 -29.86 18.09
CA GLY A 70 28.80 -29.34 17.32
C GLY A 70 28.68 -27.86 16.99
N LYS A 71 29.39 -27.40 15.96
CA LYS A 71 29.31 -26.01 15.50
C LYS A 71 27.96 -25.71 14.88
N VAL A 72 27.25 -24.75 15.45
CA VAL A 72 25.93 -24.32 15.00
C VAL A 72 25.93 -22.82 14.77
N THR A 73 25.48 -22.40 13.59
CA THR A 73 25.24 -21.02 13.27
C THR A 73 23.77 -20.70 13.46
N LEU A 74 23.49 -19.82 14.43
CA LEU A 74 22.16 -19.26 14.65
C LEU A 74 21.98 -18.03 13.80
N LYS A 75 20.78 -17.87 13.17
CA LYS A 75 20.41 -16.67 12.40
C LYS A 75 19.02 -16.24 12.82
N THR A 76 18.85 -14.93 13.03
CA THR A 76 17.53 -14.31 13.22
C THR A 76 16.97 -13.84 11.90
N MET A 77 15.69 -14.06 11.67
CA MET A 77 14.95 -13.49 10.55
C MET A 77 13.67 -12.86 11.08
N TYR A 78 13.43 -11.62 10.72
CA TYR A 78 12.24 -10.89 11.15
C TYR A 78 11.65 -10.09 9.99
N TYR A 79 10.33 -10.06 9.89
CA TYR A 79 9.58 -9.38 8.82
C TYR A 79 9.35 -7.87 9.11
N SER A 80 10.27 -7.23 9.82
CA SER A 80 10.21 -5.80 10.14
C SER A 80 11.59 -5.18 10.01
N SER A 81 11.73 -3.91 10.39
CA SER A 81 12.95 -3.10 10.27
C SER A 81 14.21 -3.63 11.02
N TYR A 82 14.27 -4.91 11.34
CA TYR A 82 15.42 -5.51 12.03
C TYR A 82 16.24 -6.39 11.10
N PRO A 83 17.58 -6.16 11.04
CA PRO A 83 18.46 -6.96 10.22
C PRO A 83 18.62 -8.37 10.78
N THR A 84 19.03 -9.28 9.90
CA THR A 84 19.46 -10.61 10.31
C THR A 84 20.72 -10.53 11.18
N ALA A 85 20.64 -11.03 12.42
CA ALA A 85 21.81 -11.25 13.27
C ALA A 85 22.27 -12.70 13.16
N THR A 86 23.57 -12.90 13.13
CA THR A 86 24.18 -14.24 13.06
C THR A 86 25.07 -14.45 14.27
N ARG A 87 25.01 -15.64 14.89
CA ARG A 87 25.84 -16.03 16.01
C ARG A 87 26.27 -17.49 15.88
N GLU A 88 27.58 -17.73 15.96
CA GLU A 88 28.14 -19.07 15.96
C GLU A 88 28.33 -19.54 17.41
N ILE A 89 27.97 -20.78 17.69
CA ILE A 89 28.14 -21.44 18.99
C ILE A 89 28.65 -22.86 18.82
N GLU A 90 29.32 -23.40 19.83
CA GLU A 90 29.62 -24.82 19.95
C GLU A 90 28.59 -25.45 20.87
N LEU A 91 27.70 -26.26 20.31
CA LEU A 91 26.57 -26.87 21.02
C LEU A 91 26.99 -28.20 21.67
N THR A 92 27.21 -28.16 22.97
CA THR A 92 27.63 -29.36 23.78
C THR A 92 26.61 -29.77 24.82
N GLY A 93 25.54 -28.97 25.02
CA GLY A 93 24.43 -29.18 25.95
C GLY A 93 23.30 -28.21 25.63
N ASP A 94 22.17 -28.35 26.34
CA ASP A 94 21.09 -27.36 26.26
C ASP A 94 21.63 -25.96 26.56
N THR A 95 21.36 -25.00 25.68
CA THR A 95 22.02 -23.70 25.69
C THR A 95 21.02 -22.56 25.52
N THR A 96 21.25 -21.46 26.25
CA THR A 96 20.47 -20.23 26.08
C THR A 96 21.29 -19.21 25.29
N VAL A 97 20.69 -18.64 24.22
CA VAL A 97 21.31 -17.64 23.37
C VAL A 97 20.34 -16.48 23.15
N ASP A 98 20.66 -15.33 23.70
CA ASP A 98 19.84 -14.13 23.53
C ASP A 98 20.34 -13.28 22.38
N PHE A 99 19.42 -12.61 21.67
CA PHE A 99 19.71 -11.67 20.61
C PHE A 99 19.21 -10.28 20.99
N ILE A 100 20.06 -9.28 20.74
CA ILE A 100 19.73 -7.86 20.86
C ILE A 100 19.80 -7.29 19.45
N LEU A 101 18.63 -6.97 18.86
CA LEU A 101 18.57 -6.46 17.51
C LEU A 101 18.42 -4.94 17.51
N ALA A 102 19.20 -4.26 16.68
CA ALA A 102 19.05 -2.82 16.45
C ALA A 102 18.15 -2.59 15.25
N GLU A 103 17.16 -1.74 15.42
CA GLU A 103 16.30 -1.32 14.31
C GLU A 103 17.12 -0.60 13.24
N GLN A 104 16.87 -0.91 11.99
CA GLN A 104 17.36 -0.18 10.82
C GLN A 104 16.24 0.63 10.19
N ILE A 105 16.58 1.74 9.53
CA ILE A 105 15.64 2.59 8.79
C ILE A 105 15.23 2.01 7.43
N PHE A 106 15.89 0.94 7.01
CA PHE A 106 15.53 0.15 5.83
C PHE A 106 15.79 -1.31 6.13
N ASN A 107 14.96 -2.19 5.63
CA ASN A 107 15.08 -3.62 5.82
C ASN A 107 14.92 -4.36 4.48
N ILE A 108 16.04 -4.73 3.87
CA ILE A 108 16.05 -5.50 2.61
C ILE A 108 15.51 -6.94 2.78
N ASN A 109 15.37 -7.41 4.01
CA ASN A 109 14.79 -8.72 4.32
C ASN A 109 13.27 -8.64 4.60
N GLU A 110 12.66 -7.46 4.50
CA GLU A 110 11.22 -7.31 4.63
C GLU A 110 10.50 -8.10 3.53
N VAL A 111 9.42 -8.76 3.92
CA VAL A 111 8.64 -9.57 2.98
C VAL A 111 7.64 -8.69 2.26
N VAL A 112 7.64 -8.74 0.94
CA VAL A 112 6.72 -8.04 0.06
C VAL A 112 5.95 -9.02 -0.80
N VAL A 113 4.74 -8.66 -1.21
CA VAL A 113 3.86 -9.51 -2.02
C VAL A 113 3.42 -8.83 -3.31
N THR A 114 3.46 -7.50 -3.39
CA THR A 114 2.84 -6.74 -4.47
C THR A 114 3.56 -6.91 -5.80
N GLY A 115 4.89 -7.02 -5.80
CA GLY A 115 5.68 -7.13 -7.03
C GLY A 115 5.46 -8.40 -7.85
N THR A 116 5.19 -9.51 -7.18
CA THR A 116 5.11 -10.86 -7.78
C THR A 116 3.84 -11.63 -7.45
N ARG A 117 2.96 -11.12 -6.58
CA ARG A 117 1.81 -11.81 -5.96
C ARG A 117 2.18 -13.00 -5.06
N THR A 118 3.46 -13.19 -4.78
CA THR A 118 3.96 -14.17 -3.83
C THR A 118 4.85 -13.49 -2.80
N GLU A 119 4.98 -14.09 -1.62
CA GLU A 119 5.84 -13.58 -0.57
C GLU A 119 7.31 -13.69 -0.98
N LYS A 120 8.00 -12.56 -1.08
CA LYS A 120 9.42 -12.45 -1.41
C LYS A 120 10.11 -11.52 -0.42
N ARG A 121 11.36 -11.75 -0.11
CA ARG A 121 12.17 -10.73 0.55
C ARG A 121 12.37 -9.56 -0.43
N LEU A 122 12.31 -8.34 0.06
CA LEU A 122 12.49 -7.13 -0.76
C LEU A 122 13.79 -7.17 -1.56
N ALA A 123 14.86 -7.72 -0.95
CA ALA A 123 16.14 -7.95 -1.63
C ALA A 123 16.02 -8.87 -2.84
N GLU A 124 15.18 -9.91 -2.76
CA GLU A 124 15.02 -10.96 -3.78
C GLU A 124 13.90 -10.64 -4.78
N ALA A 125 13.21 -9.50 -4.63
CA ALA A 125 12.13 -9.11 -5.52
C ALA A 125 12.67 -8.49 -6.83
N PRO A 126 12.45 -9.12 -8.01
CA PRO A 126 12.90 -8.58 -9.29
C PRO A 126 12.16 -7.30 -9.71
N VAL A 127 11.04 -7.01 -9.07
CA VAL A 127 10.28 -5.77 -9.27
C VAL A 127 10.61 -4.79 -8.16
N LEU A 128 11.09 -3.60 -8.52
CA LEU A 128 11.40 -2.57 -7.53
C LEU A 128 10.14 -2.17 -6.76
N THR A 129 10.12 -2.46 -5.47
CA THR A 129 9.01 -2.21 -4.56
C THR A 129 9.45 -1.21 -3.48
N THR A 130 8.69 -0.14 -3.31
CA THR A 130 8.85 0.79 -2.18
C THR A 130 8.01 0.30 -1.03
N VAL A 131 8.57 0.28 0.18
CA VAL A 131 7.86 -0.15 1.40
C VAL A 131 7.90 0.97 2.43
N ILE A 132 6.75 1.22 3.06
CA ILE A 132 6.60 2.11 4.22
C ILE A 132 6.08 1.25 5.36
N GLY A 133 6.91 0.98 6.37
CA GLY A 133 6.58 0.11 7.48
C GLY A 133 5.76 0.80 8.58
N GLU A 134 5.14 0.00 9.46
CA GLU A 134 4.37 0.48 10.63
C GLU A 134 5.14 1.54 11.43
N ARG A 135 6.41 1.27 11.74
CA ARG A 135 7.23 2.17 12.57
C ARG A 135 7.57 3.48 11.90
N GLU A 136 7.70 3.51 10.58
CA GLU A 136 7.88 4.74 9.82
C GLU A 136 6.64 5.62 9.92
N ILE A 137 5.47 5.02 9.80
CA ILE A 137 4.17 5.67 9.97
C ILE A 137 4.03 6.24 11.40
N GLU A 138 4.37 5.44 12.43
CA GLU A 138 4.29 5.85 13.83
C GLU A 138 5.27 6.99 14.17
N LYS A 139 6.54 6.88 13.73
CA LYS A 139 7.57 7.93 13.98
C LYS A 139 7.27 9.23 13.24
N ALA A 140 6.68 9.14 12.05
CA ALA A 140 6.21 10.31 11.30
C ALA A 140 4.97 10.99 11.92
N GLY A 141 4.34 10.35 12.92
CA GLY A 141 3.09 10.83 13.52
C GLY A 141 1.99 10.98 12.47
N SER A 142 1.99 10.12 11.45
CA SER A 142 1.01 10.18 10.37
C SER A 142 -0.36 9.81 10.89
N VAL A 143 -1.34 10.65 10.64
CA VAL A 143 -2.72 10.50 11.14
C VAL A 143 -3.70 10.02 10.09
N SER A 144 -3.26 9.97 8.83
CA SER A 144 -4.01 9.43 7.70
C SER A 144 -3.11 8.66 6.75
N MET A 145 -3.70 7.80 5.92
CA MET A 145 -3.01 7.09 4.84
C MET A 145 -2.36 8.07 3.87
N LEU A 146 -3.06 9.13 3.54
CA LEU A 146 -2.62 10.16 2.62
C LEU A 146 -1.36 10.87 3.09
N GLU A 147 -1.31 11.27 4.37
CA GLU A 147 -0.12 11.87 4.98
C GLU A 147 1.07 10.89 4.94
N SER A 148 0.82 9.61 5.26
CA SER A 148 1.87 8.58 5.20
C SER A 148 2.49 8.44 3.82
N LEU A 149 1.67 8.52 2.76
CA LEU A 149 2.16 8.48 1.38
C LEU A 149 2.97 9.74 1.04
N GLN A 150 2.45 10.94 1.36
CA GLN A 150 3.12 12.21 1.04
C GLN A 150 4.47 12.36 1.73
N ASP A 151 4.60 11.90 2.97
CA ASP A 151 5.84 12.01 3.75
C ASP A 151 6.96 11.09 3.26
N ASN A 152 6.60 9.98 2.60
CA ASN A 152 7.55 8.94 2.24
C ASN A 152 7.77 8.78 0.73
N ILE A 153 6.83 9.23 -0.10
CA ILE A 153 6.89 9.07 -1.56
C ILE A 153 6.89 10.45 -2.22
N PRO A 154 8.00 10.87 -2.85
CA PRO A 154 8.04 12.14 -3.57
C PRO A 154 7.14 12.11 -4.80
N GLY A 155 6.64 13.29 -5.22
CA GLY A 155 5.78 13.42 -6.41
C GLY A 155 4.33 13.05 -6.19
N ILE A 156 3.92 12.76 -4.95
CA ILE A 156 2.50 12.71 -4.59
C ILE A 156 1.99 14.13 -4.36
N VAL A 157 1.04 14.53 -5.18
CA VAL A 157 0.34 15.82 -5.08
C VAL A 157 -1.12 15.56 -4.78
N ILE A 158 -1.67 16.33 -3.87
CA ILE A 158 -3.09 16.34 -3.59
C ILE A 158 -3.65 17.64 -4.11
N SER A 159 -4.58 17.54 -5.03
CA SER A 159 -5.35 18.68 -5.50
C SER A 159 -6.70 18.68 -4.81
N PRO A 160 -7.08 19.78 -4.15
CA PRO A 160 -8.42 19.92 -3.61
C PRO A 160 -9.43 19.86 -4.74
N ASN A 161 -10.49 19.14 -4.49
CA ASN A 161 -11.65 19.10 -5.34
C ASN A 161 -12.87 19.19 -4.43
N ALA A 162 -13.91 19.87 -4.85
CA ALA A 162 -15.19 19.94 -4.12
C ALA A 162 -15.80 18.53 -3.86
N MET A 163 -15.29 17.50 -4.56
CA MET A 163 -15.74 16.10 -4.48
C MET A 163 -14.77 15.19 -3.72
N GLY A 164 -13.81 15.74 -2.96
CA GLY A 164 -12.82 14.98 -2.18
C GLY A 164 -11.37 15.19 -2.63
N ASN A 165 -10.46 14.47 -2.00
CA ASN A 165 -9.02 14.59 -2.27
C ASN A 165 -8.65 13.85 -3.57
N ASN A 166 -8.21 14.60 -4.58
CA ASN A 166 -7.69 14.04 -5.81
C ASN A 166 -6.18 13.81 -5.67
N MET A 167 -5.79 12.55 -5.47
CA MET A 167 -4.38 12.16 -5.41
C MET A 167 -3.81 12.02 -6.82
N ARG A 168 -2.65 12.64 -7.07
CA ARG A 168 -1.86 12.46 -8.29
C ARG A 168 -0.48 11.94 -7.95
N ILE A 169 0.04 11.06 -8.78
CA ILE A 169 1.42 10.59 -8.72
C ILE A 169 2.04 10.83 -10.09
N LYS A 170 3.09 11.65 -10.12
CA LYS A 170 3.83 11.94 -11.37
C LYS A 170 2.92 12.45 -12.49
N GLY A 171 1.98 13.35 -12.17
CA GLY A 171 1.01 13.91 -13.11
C GLY A 171 -0.16 12.97 -13.48
N LEU A 172 -0.14 11.72 -13.05
CA LEU A 172 -1.23 10.78 -13.26
C LEU A 172 -2.21 10.83 -12.08
N ASN A 173 -3.51 10.97 -12.36
CA ASN A 173 -4.54 11.01 -11.34
C ASN A 173 -4.89 9.61 -10.79
N SER A 174 -5.79 9.54 -9.81
CA SER A 174 -6.21 8.31 -9.13
C SER A 174 -6.72 7.20 -10.05
N ARG A 175 -7.21 7.52 -11.26
CA ARG A 175 -7.69 6.53 -12.24
C ARG A 175 -6.58 5.65 -12.82
N TYR A 176 -5.32 6.09 -12.73
CA TYR A 176 -4.12 5.34 -13.18
C TYR A 176 -3.42 4.63 -12.03
N ILE A 177 -3.93 4.76 -10.80
CA ILE A 177 -3.34 4.23 -9.59
C ILE A 177 -4.29 3.19 -9.00
N LEU A 178 -3.84 1.94 -8.95
CA LEU A 178 -4.62 0.88 -8.33
C LEU A 178 -4.34 0.83 -6.82
N MET A 179 -5.40 1.08 -6.04
CA MET A 179 -5.36 0.96 -4.58
C MET A 179 -5.86 -0.40 -4.15
N LEU A 180 -5.08 -1.08 -3.31
CA LEU A 180 -5.41 -2.39 -2.76
C LEU A 180 -5.34 -2.36 -1.22
N VAL A 181 -6.14 -3.20 -0.58
CA VAL A 181 -6.02 -3.55 0.84
C VAL A 181 -5.96 -5.08 0.94
N ASP A 182 -4.85 -5.59 1.46
CA ASP A 182 -4.54 -7.03 1.54
C ASP A 182 -4.63 -7.74 0.17
N GLY A 183 -4.23 -7.03 -0.90
CA GLY A 183 -4.24 -7.54 -2.28
C GLY A 183 -5.58 -7.48 -2.99
N GLU A 184 -6.63 -6.95 -2.36
CA GLU A 184 -7.96 -6.78 -2.94
C GLU A 184 -8.24 -5.31 -3.26
N ARG A 185 -8.88 -5.05 -4.41
CA ARG A 185 -9.15 -3.69 -4.89
C ARG A 185 -9.98 -2.91 -3.87
N LEU A 186 -9.53 -1.71 -3.54
CA LEU A 186 -10.30 -0.77 -2.75
C LEU A 186 -11.25 -0.02 -3.68
N VAL A 187 -12.53 -0.18 -3.45
CA VAL A 187 -13.57 0.49 -4.21
C VAL A 187 -14.10 1.66 -3.39
N SER A 188 -14.11 2.82 -3.96
CA SER A 188 -14.93 3.95 -3.53
C SER A 188 -15.08 4.87 -4.72
N GLU A 189 -16.27 5.07 -5.16
CA GLU A 189 -16.55 5.98 -6.23
C GLU A 189 -17.41 7.13 -5.72
N GLY A 190 -16.77 8.16 -5.19
CA GLY A 190 -17.39 9.48 -5.16
C GLY A 190 -17.62 9.99 -6.60
N ALA A 191 -18.36 11.06 -6.75
CA ALA A 191 -18.72 11.65 -8.04
C ALA A 191 -17.54 11.96 -8.98
N GLY A 192 -16.30 11.92 -8.52
CA GLY A 192 -15.09 12.17 -9.31
C GLY A 192 -14.26 10.93 -9.68
N GLY A 193 -14.64 9.73 -9.28
CA GLY A 193 -13.82 8.51 -9.47
C GLY A 193 -12.58 8.48 -8.57
N ASN A 194 -12.57 9.24 -7.49
CA ASN A 194 -11.48 9.31 -6.53
C ASN A 194 -11.68 8.29 -5.42
N VAL A 195 -10.60 7.59 -5.05
CA VAL A 195 -10.64 6.68 -3.92
C VAL A 195 -10.50 7.48 -2.63
N ASN A 196 -11.49 7.41 -1.74
CA ASN A 196 -11.38 8.01 -0.42
C ASN A 196 -10.44 7.16 0.45
N LEU A 197 -9.24 7.68 0.74
CA LEU A 197 -8.22 7.00 1.53
C LEU A 197 -8.49 7.05 3.05
N ASP A 198 -9.41 7.90 3.51
CA ASP A 198 -9.78 8.01 4.93
C ASP A 198 -10.54 6.79 5.44
N GLN A 199 -11.04 5.93 4.52
CA GLN A 199 -11.59 4.62 4.88
C GLN A 199 -10.55 3.63 5.43
N ILE A 200 -9.25 3.93 5.28
CA ILE A 200 -8.15 3.12 5.79
C ILE A 200 -7.70 3.65 7.14
N ASP A 201 -7.90 2.86 8.19
CA ASP A 201 -7.34 3.18 9.51
C ASP A 201 -5.81 3.05 9.50
N VAL A 202 -5.11 4.18 9.58
CA VAL A 202 -3.64 4.24 9.56
C VAL A 202 -3.00 3.41 10.68
N ASN A 203 -3.65 3.28 11.84
CA ASN A 203 -3.14 2.49 12.97
C ASN A 203 -3.30 0.97 12.74
N ASN A 204 -4.13 0.55 11.79
CA ASN A 204 -4.31 -0.84 11.40
C ASN A 204 -3.39 -1.25 10.24
N ILE A 205 -2.49 -0.37 9.79
CA ILE A 205 -1.52 -0.65 8.73
C ILE A 205 -0.29 -1.34 9.33
N GLU A 206 0.09 -2.50 8.79
CA GLU A 206 1.37 -3.15 9.02
C GLU A 206 2.46 -2.54 8.14
N ARG A 207 2.16 -2.39 6.84
CA ARG A 207 3.02 -1.73 5.85
C ARG A 207 2.23 -1.33 4.62
N ILE A 208 2.80 -0.40 3.86
CA ILE A 208 2.33 0.00 2.54
C ILE A 208 3.38 -0.43 1.53
N GLU A 209 2.98 -1.18 0.52
CA GLU A 209 3.82 -1.59 -0.59
C GLU A 209 3.42 -0.83 -1.85
N MET A 210 4.38 -0.24 -2.56
CA MET A 210 4.13 0.46 -3.81
C MET A 210 5.06 -0.04 -4.90
N ILE A 211 4.48 -0.35 -6.05
CA ILE A 211 5.22 -0.58 -7.29
C ILE A 211 4.86 0.49 -8.32
N ASN A 212 5.87 1.00 -9.01
CA ASN A 212 5.67 2.00 -10.06
C ASN A 212 5.49 1.34 -11.43
N GLY A 213 4.68 1.97 -12.30
CA GLY A 213 4.54 1.62 -13.71
C GLY A 213 3.59 0.47 -13.99
N ALA A 214 3.81 -0.19 -15.12
CA ALA A 214 2.91 -1.21 -15.68
C ALA A 214 2.85 -2.48 -14.83
N ALA A 215 1.80 -2.62 -14.05
CA ALA A 215 1.50 -3.83 -13.27
C ALA A 215 0.24 -4.58 -13.76
N SER A 216 -0.30 -4.19 -14.92
CA SER A 216 -1.55 -4.77 -15.45
C SER A 216 -1.43 -6.27 -15.78
N ALA A 217 -0.22 -6.78 -16.03
CA ALA A 217 0.02 -8.22 -16.20
C ALA A 217 -0.43 -9.04 -14.97
N LEU A 218 -0.36 -8.47 -13.76
CA LEU A 218 -0.80 -9.13 -12.53
C LEU A 218 -2.16 -8.61 -12.05
N TYR A 219 -2.41 -7.31 -12.15
CA TYR A 219 -3.50 -6.63 -11.46
C TYR A 219 -4.63 -6.16 -12.38
N GLY A 220 -4.46 -6.22 -13.71
CA GLY A 220 -5.47 -5.82 -14.68
C GLY A 220 -5.54 -4.31 -14.90
N SER A 221 -6.76 -3.80 -15.10
CA SER A 221 -7.00 -2.38 -15.37
C SER A 221 -6.55 -1.45 -14.23
N ASN A 222 -6.26 -0.20 -14.59
CA ASN A 222 -5.88 0.92 -13.70
C ASN A 222 -4.48 0.81 -13.07
N ALA A 223 -3.72 -0.26 -13.34
CA ALA A 223 -2.34 -0.44 -12.89
C ALA A 223 -1.32 0.09 -13.93
N VAL A 224 -1.53 1.33 -14.41
CA VAL A 224 -0.70 1.98 -15.45
C VAL A 224 0.38 2.88 -14.85
N GLY A 225 0.04 3.61 -13.78
CA GLY A 225 0.94 4.54 -13.09
C GLY A 225 1.60 3.94 -11.88
N ALA A 226 0.82 3.33 -11.00
CA ALA A 226 1.29 2.66 -9.80
C ALA A 226 0.26 1.65 -9.27
N VAL A 227 0.73 0.71 -8.45
CA VAL A 227 -0.10 -0.10 -7.55
C VAL A 227 0.34 0.19 -6.13
N ILE A 228 -0.59 0.55 -5.26
CA ILE A 228 -0.36 0.77 -3.83
C ILE A 228 -1.18 -0.26 -3.07
N ASN A 229 -0.52 -1.10 -2.29
CA ASN A 229 -1.15 -2.17 -1.53
C ASN A 229 -0.92 -1.94 -0.03
N VAL A 230 -1.99 -1.76 0.70
CA VAL A 230 -1.98 -1.63 2.16
C VAL A 230 -2.12 -3.00 2.77
N ILE A 231 -1.11 -3.43 3.52
CA ILE A 231 -1.16 -4.68 4.28
C ILE A 231 -1.60 -4.36 5.71
N THR A 232 -2.67 -5.03 6.16
CA THR A 232 -3.24 -4.79 7.49
C THR A 232 -2.58 -5.64 8.57
N LYS A 233 -2.56 -5.11 9.80
CA LYS A 233 -2.01 -5.78 10.98
C LYS A 233 -2.73 -7.08 11.30
N LYS A 234 -1.95 -8.12 11.61
CA LYS A 234 -2.45 -9.39 12.15
C LYS A 234 -2.11 -9.50 13.62
N PRO A 235 -2.99 -10.08 14.46
CA PRO A 235 -2.70 -10.24 15.87
C PRO A 235 -1.55 -11.23 16.07
N VAL A 236 -0.63 -10.89 16.96
CA VAL A 236 0.56 -11.70 17.29
C VAL A 236 0.41 -12.36 18.66
N HIS A 237 -0.21 -11.64 19.61
CA HIS A 237 -0.36 -12.12 21.00
C HIS A 237 -1.66 -12.92 21.18
N LYS A 238 -1.71 -13.73 22.26
CA LYS A 238 -2.95 -14.43 22.64
C LYS A 238 -4.10 -13.48 22.88
N PHE A 239 -3.80 -12.29 23.36
CA PHE A 239 -4.71 -11.16 23.46
C PHE A 239 -3.88 -9.88 23.36
N GLU A 240 -4.36 -8.93 22.57
CA GLU A 240 -3.80 -7.61 22.44
C GLU A 240 -4.93 -6.58 22.28
N ALA A 241 -4.72 -5.38 22.77
CA ALA A 241 -5.68 -4.29 22.63
C ALA A 241 -4.94 -2.95 22.49
N ASP A 242 -5.53 -2.05 21.73
CA ASP A 242 -4.95 -0.74 21.44
C ASP A 242 -6.06 0.30 21.42
N ALA A 243 -5.81 1.44 22.05
CA ALA A 243 -6.71 2.60 22.05
C ALA A 243 -5.88 3.86 21.75
N ASN A 244 -6.34 4.67 20.82
CA ASN A 244 -5.69 5.92 20.44
C ASN A 244 -6.70 7.05 20.41
N ALA A 245 -6.31 8.22 20.94
CA ALA A 245 -7.04 9.46 20.83
C ALA A 245 -6.09 10.59 20.52
N SER A 246 -6.40 11.42 19.52
CA SER A 246 -5.64 12.61 19.20
C SER A 246 -6.54 13.79 18.90
N TRP A 247 -6.04 14.97 19.22
CA TRP A 247 -6.68 16.25 18.96
C TRP A 247 -5.72 17.17 18.21
N ALA A 248 -6.24 17.93 17.26
CA ALA A 248 -5.51 18.94 16.50
C ALA A 248 -6.35 20.19 16.29
N ASN A 249 -5.75 21.21 15.67
CA ASN A 249 -6.44 22.45 15.28
C ASN A 249 -7.74 22.15 14.52
N HIS A 250 -8.62 23.14 14.40
CA HIS A 250 -9.94 23.04 13.78
C HIS A 250 -10.81 21.96 14.43
N ASN A 251 -10.68 21.82 15.76
CA ASN A 251 -11.41 20.85 16.58
C ASN A 251 -11.34 19.42 15.99
N THR A 252 -10.18 19.07 15.39
CA THR A 252 -10.01 17.79 14.74
C THR A 252 -9.73 16.70 15.77
N TRP A 253 -10.66 15.74 15.89
CA TRP A 253 -10.56 14.59 16.76
C TRP A 253 -10.37 13.30 15.95
N ARG A 254 -9.50 12.44 16.43
CA ARG A 254 -9.34 11.08 15.90
C ARG A 254 -9.28 10.11 17.05
N THR A 255 -10.20 9.16 17.08
CA THR A 255 -10.27 8.11 18.11
C THR A 255 -10.28 6.75 17.45
N ARG A 256 -9.54 5.81 18.01
CA ARG A 256 -9.39 4.45 17.47
C ARG A 256 -9.34 3.45 18.60
N LEU A 257 -9.97 2.30 18.36
CA LEU A 257 -9.94 1.15 19.26
C LEU A 257 -9.68 -0.10 18.43
N SER A 258 -8.84 -0.98 18.94
CA SER A 258 -8.68 -2.30 18.35
C SER A 258 -8.42 -3.36 19.41
N ALA A 259 -8.83 -4.59 19.12
CA ALA A 259 -8.53 -5.75 19.93
C ALA A 259 -8.26 -6.95 19.03
N GLY A 260 -7.36 -7.83 19.45
CA GLY A 260 -6.97 -9.00 18.68
C GLY A 260 -6.65 -10.21 19.55
N THR A 261 -6.76 -11.38 18.95
CA THR A 261 -6.36 -12.65 19.55
C THR A 261 -5.68 -13.53 18.50
N ASN A 262 -4.61 -14.20 18.91
CA ASN A 262 -3.95 -15.22 18.11
C ASN A 262 -3.80 -16.51 18.92
N LEU A 263 -4.65 -17.46 18.59
CA LEU A 263 -4.64 -18.82 19.11
C LEU A 263 -4.01 -19.75 18.07
N LYS A 264 -3.64 -20.99 18.46
CA LYS A 264 -2.94 -21.90 17.54
C LYS A 264 -3.59 -22.06 16.16
N LYS A 265 -4.94 -22.13 16.12
CA LYS A 265 -5.71 -22.36 14.89
C LYS A 265 -6.61 -21.19 14.51
N PHE A 266 -6.86 -20.27 15.39
CA PHE A 266 -7.79 -19.19 15.20
C PHE A 266 -7.13 -17.85 15.52
N SER A 267 -7.33 -16.87 14.66
CA SER A 267 -6.96 -15.47 14.90
C SER A 267 -8.13 -14.56 14.57
N ALA A 268 -8.27 -13.49 15.33
CA ALA A 268 -9.26 -12.47 15.05
C ALA A 268 -8.73 -11.11 15.47
N ARG A 269 -9.01 -10.07 14.69
CA ARG A 269 -8.76 -8.67 15.03
C ARG A 269 -9.97 -7.85 14.63
N ALA A 270 -10.47 -7.07 15.58
CA ALA A 270 -11.49 -6.06 15.36
C ALA A 270 -10.90 -4.68 15.62
N SER A 271 -11.23 -3.72 14.79
CA SER A 271 -10.88 -2.30 14.97
C SER A 271 -12.03 -1.41 14.58
N GLY A 272 -12.08 -0.23 15.20
CA GLY A 272 -13.02 0.82 14.85
C GLY A 272 -12.41 2.19 15.09
N PHE A 273 -12.86 3.19 14.33
CA PHE A 273 -12.40 4.56 14.46
C PHE A 273 -13.52 5.58 14.24
N ARG A 274 -13.32 6.76 14.81
CA ARG A 274 -14.05 7.98 14.47
C ARG A 274 -13.06 9.10 14.22
N ASN A 275 -13.22 9.81 13.12
CA ASN A 275 -12.53 11.06 12.83
C ASN A 275 -13.57 12.17 12.65
N SER A 276 -13.26 13.38 13.11
CA SER A 276 -14.10 14.56 12.89
C SER A 276 -13.29 15.83 12.86
N SER A 277 -13.75 16.82 12.13
CA SER A 277 -13.14 18.15 12.05
C SER A 277 -14.22 19.19 11.76
N ASP A 278 -14.05 20.40 12.31
CA ASP A 278 -14.90 21.55 11.96
C ASP A 278 -14.56 22.15 10.59
N GLY A 279 -13.54 21.59 9.89
CA GLY A 279 -13.05 22.14 8.65
C GLY A 279 -12.26 23.43 8.82
N PHE A 280 -11.90 24.07 7.72
CA PHE A 280 -11.20 25.39 7.71
C PHE A 280 -11.46 26.15 6.42
N GLY A 281 -11.18 27.46 6.43
CA GLY A 281 -11.46 28.35 5.29
C GLY A 281 -12.94 28.80 5.26
N GLY A 282 -13.38 29.32 4.13
CA GLY A 282 -14.76 29.79 3.98
C GLY A 282 -14.93 31.29 4.20
N ASP A 283 -13.88 32.00 4.57
CA ASP A 283 -13.81 33.47 4.70
C ASP A 283 -13.42 34.20 3.42
N GLY A 284 -13.29 33.45 2.32
CA GLY A 284 -13.00 33.99 0.98
C GLY A 284 -11.52 34.14 0.66
N GLU A 285 -10.61 33.90 1.60
CA GLU A 285 -9.18 33.95 1.39
C GLU A 285 -8.52 32.58 1.69
N GLY A 286 -8.13 31.86 0.65
CA GLY A 286 -7.27 30.68 0.77
C GLY A 286 -7.97 29.34 0.59
N ALA A 287 -7.28 28.26 0.99
CA ALA A 287 -7.75 26.89 0.87
C ALA A 287 -8.91 26.61 1.82
N TYR A 288 -9.88 25.82 1.34
CA TYR A 288 -11.07 25.45 2.07
C TYR A 288 -11.16 23.92 2.21
N ALA A 289 -11.55 23.45 3.40
CA ALA A 289 -12.00 22.09 3.62
C ALA A 289 -13.28 22.06 4.44
N ALA A 290 -14.26 21.28 3.99
CA ALA A 290 -15.53 21.10 4.68
C ALA A 290 -15.33 20.47 6.07
N ALA A 291 -16.24 20.75 6.99
CA ALA A 291 -16.38 19.96 8.20
C ALA A 291 -16.77 18.53 7.84
N TYR A 292 -16.31 17.54 8.62
CA TYR A 292 -16.61 16.14 8.32
C TYR A 292 -16.71 15.27 9.57
N GLU A 293 -17.41 14.15 9.43
CA GLU A 293 -17.42 13.02 10.36
C GLU A 293 -17.23 11.70 9.63
N ASP A 294 -16.26 10.90 10.10
CA ASP A 294 -15.96 9.56 9.61
C ASP A 294 -16.17 8.52 10.70
N TYR A 295 -16.70 7.38 10.32
CA TYR A 295 -16.77 6.18 11.15
C TYR A 295 -16.27 4.99 10.34
N GLY A 296 -15.39 4.21 10.94
CA GLY A 296 -14.90 2.98 10.30
C GLY A 296 -14.87 1.83 11.27
N ALA A 297 -15.11 0.63 10.74
CA ALA A 297 -14.98 -0.62 11.47
C ALA A 297 -14.39 -1.70 10.57
N THR A 298 -13.50 -2.52 11.12
CA THR A 298 -12.88 -3.66 10.41
C THR A 298 -12.90 -4.88 11.31
N LEU A 299 -13.25 -6.03 10.76
CA LEU A 299 -13.16 -7.35 11.41
C LEU A 299 -12.39 -8.29 10.49
N ASN A 300 -11.26 -8.80 10.95
CA ASN A 300 -10.48 -9.82 10.29
C ASN A 300 -10.50 -11.10 11.13
N MET A 301 -10.83 -12.24 10.51
CA MET A 301 -10.83 -13.55 11.14
C MET A 301 -10.05 -14.54 10.29
N GLY A 302 -9.15 -15.28 10.93
CA GLY A 302 -8.37 -16.35 10.30
C GLY A 302 -8.57 -17.67 11.01
N TYR A 303 -8.71 -18.75 10.24
CA TYR A 303 -8.77 -20.10 10.76
C TYR A 303 -7.82 -21.01 9.99
N ARG A 304 -6.98 -21.74 10.70
CA ARG A 304 -6.02 -22.72 10.16
C ARG A 304 -6.42 -24.13 10.60
N PRO A 305 -7.27 -24.83 9.85
CA PRO A 305 -7.65 -26.20 10.16
C PRO A 305 -6.46 -27.13 10.30
N THR A 306 -5.49 -26.98 9.38
CA THR A 306 -4.23 -27.73 9.32
C THR A 306 -3.05 -26.79 9.03
N ASP A 307 -1.81 -27.29 9.10
CA ASP A 307 -0.61 -26.52 8.73
C ASP A 307 -0.51 -26.25 7.21
N ARG A 308 -1.44 -26.79 6.43
CA ARG A 308 -1.50 -26.69 4.96
C ARG A 308 -2.71 -25.95 4.44
N SER A 309 -3.63 -25.56 5.31
CA SER A 309 -4.86 -24.90 4.90
C SER A 309 -5.17 -23.73 5.80
N ASP A 310 -5.60 -22.62 5.19
CA ASP A 310 -6.08 -21.43 5.88
C ASP A 310 -7.37 -20.93 5.23
N VAL A 311 -8.19 -20.28 6.04
CA VAL A 311 -9.36 -19.52 5.60
C VAL A 311 -9.33 -18.18 6.33
N ASN A 312 -9.50 -17.10 5.60
CA ASN A 312 -9.57 -15.76 6.15
C ASN A 312 -10.86 -15.08 5.67
N VAL A 313 -11.50 -14.34 6.58
CA VAL A 313 -12.69 -13.56 6.29
C VAL A 313 -12.45 -12.14 6.79
N VAL A 314 -12.78 -11.16 5.98
CA VAL A 314 -12.66 -9.74 6.32
C VAL A 314 -14.00 -9.04 6.07
N GLY A 315 -14.41 -8.21 7.02
CA GLY A 315 -15.52 -7.28 6.85
C GLY A 315 -15.03 -5.86 7.17
N ARG A 316 -15.37 -4.90 6.33
CA ARG A 316 -15.07 -3.47 6.53
C ARG A 316 -16.33 -2.65 6.32
N PHE A 317 -16.51 -1.66 7.16
CA PHE A 317 -17.54 -0.64 7.05
C PHE A 317 -16.89 0.72 7.18
N PHE A 318 -17.33 1.67 6.35
CA PHE A 318 -16.92 3.05 6.42
C PHE A 318 -18.10 3.96 6.13
N SER A 319 -18.21 5.04 6.87
CA SER A 319 -19.19 6.12 6.69
C SER A 319 -18.44 7.44 6.68
N HIS A 320 -18.71 8.28 5.71
CA HIS A 320 -18.15 9.62 5.55
C HIS A 320 -19.27 10.61 5.32
N GLU A 321 -19.33 11.64 6.15
CA GLU A 321 -20.30 12.72 6.05
C GLU A 321 -19.56 14.07 6.03
N THR A 322 -19.87 14.91 5.04
CA THR A 322 -19.31 16.26 4.91
C THR A 322 -20.40 17.30 5.05
N PHE A 323 -20.11 18.38 5.76
CA PHE A 323 -21.04 19.46 6.04
C PHE A 323 -20.62 20.72 5.27
N ASN A 324 -21.52 21.27 4.47
CA ASN A 324 -21.27 22.54 3.81
C ASN A 324 -21.36 23.69 4.84
N PRO A 325 -20.60 24.80 4.62
CA PRO A 325 -20.67 25.96 5.52
C PRO A 325 -22.08 26.50 5.64
N THR A 326 -22.44 26.91 6.86
CA THR A 326 -23.69 27.60 7.15
C THR A 326 -23.77 28.89 6.33
N GLY A 327 -24.84 29.06 5.53
CA GLY A 327 -25.09 30.25 4.73
C GLY A 327 -25.16 30.03 3.21
N SER A 328 -24.82 28.85 2.72
CA SER A 328 -25.07 28.50 1.33
C SER A 328 -26.58 28.41 1.05
N MET A 329 -27.03 28.92 -0.12
CA MET A 329 -28.46 28.86 -0.50
C MET A 329 -28.97 27.42 -0.63
N ASN A 330 -28.08 26.45 -0.78
CA ASN A 330 -28.35 25.01 -0.82
C ASN A 330 -27.57 24.34 0.33
N ALA A 331 -28.06 24.50 1.56
CA ALA A 331 -27.49 23.73 2.68
C ALA A 331 -27.79 22.25 2.44
N SER A 332 -26.88 21.57 1.78
CA SER A 332 -26.84 20.12 1.59
C SER A 332 -25.52 19.60 2.13
N HIS A 333 -25.54 18.41 2.64
CA HIS A 333 -24.31 17.69 3.00
C HIS A 333 -24.26 16.36 2.26
N ALA A 334 -23.06 15.87 1.99
CA ALA A 334 -22.85 14.60 1.33
C ALA A 334 -22.61 13.51 2.36
N LEU A 335 -23.32 12.40 2.24
CA LEU A 335 -23.17 11.22 3.11
C LEU A 335 -22.83 10.02 2.22
N SER A 336 -21.77 9.31 2.54
CA SER A 336 -21.42 8.08 1.86
C SER A 336 -21.19 6.93 2.82
N HIS A 337 -21.49 5.71 2.38
CA HIS A 337 -21.21 4.49 3.11
C HIS A 337 -20.48 3.51 2.18
N ASN A 338 -19.50 2.80 2.71
CA ASN A 338 -18.86 1.68 2.04
C ASN A 338 -18.95 0.43 2.91
N LEU A 339 -19.36 -0.69 2.30
CA LEU A 339 -19.36 -2.01 2.91
C LEU A 339 -18.51 -2.94 2.04
N SER A 340 -17.46 -3.54 2.63
CA SER A 340 -16.62 -4.53 1.98
C SER A 340 -16.68 -5.85 2.73
N LEU A 341 -16.84 -6.96 2.01
CA LEU A 341 -16.79 -8.31 2.53
C LEU A 341 -15.84 -9.14 1.67
N GLY A 342 -14.88 -9.79 2.30
CA GLY A 342 -13.91 -10.63 1.61
C GLY A 342 -13.75 -11.97 2.31
N ALA A 343 -13.56 -13.02 1.51
CA ALA A 343 -13.19 -14.35 1.98
C ALA A 343 -12.10 -14.91 1.08
N ASN A 344 -11.07 -15.48 1.67
CA ASN A 344 -10.06 -16.21 0.93
C ASN A 344 -9.66 -17.50 1.67
N GLY A 345 -9.35 -18.53 0.90
CA GLY A 345 -8.90 -19.81 1.40
C GLY A 345 -7.68 -20.32 0.64
N GLY A 346 -6.72 -20.86 1.36
CA GLY A 346 -5.50 -21.43 0.83
C GLY A 346 -5.37 -22.91 1.14
N LEU A 347 -4.77 -23.66 0.21
CA LEU A 347 -4.40 -25.06 0.37
C LEU A 347 -3.01 -25.31 -0.23
N SER A 348 -2.10 -25.90 0.56
CA SER A 348 -0.76 -26.23 0.09
C SER A 348 -0.52 -27.73 0.12
N SER A 349 0.29 -28.22 -0.83
CA SER A 349 0.78 -29.62 -0.82
C SER A 349 1.65 -29.91 0.41
N ALA A 350 1.87 -31.19 0.70
CA ALA A 350 2.66 -31.61 1.86
C ALA A 350 4.13 -31.14 1.78
N ASP A 351 4.69 -31.10 0.59
CA ASP A 351 6.05 -30.62 0.30
C ASP A 351 6.12 -29.09 0.08
N LYS A 352 4.98 -28.38 0.18
CA LYS A 352 4.83 -26.92 -0.04
C LYS A 352 5.24 -26.44 -1.44
N ARG A 353 5.36 -27.35 -2.40
CA ARG A 353 5.69 -26.98 -3.78
C ARG A 353 4.50 -26.50 -4.60
N ASN A 354 3.31 -26.84 -4.17
CA ASN A 354 2.08 -26.35 -4.80
C ASN A 354 1.21 -25.66 -3.76
N SER A 355 0.66 -24.50 -4.10
CA SER A 355 -0.23 -23.72 -3.25
C SER A 355 -1.34 -23.10 -4.09
N MET A 356 -2.57 -23.43 -3.75
CA MET A 356 -3.77 -22.90 -4.38
C MET A 356 -4.48 -21.93 -3.44
N ARG A 357 -5.00 -20.83 -3.99
CA ARG A 357 -5.78 -19.84 -3.23
C ARG A 357 -7.00 -19.40 -4.04
N LEU A 358 -8.14 -19.39 -3.38
CA LEU A 358 -9.40 -18.83 -3.88
C LEU A 358 -9.75 -17.60 -3.04
N SER A 359 -10.06 -16.49 -3.70
CA SER A 359 -10.52 -15.25 -3.07
C SER A 359 -11.84 -14.83 -3.69
N VAL A 360 -12.79 -14.37 -2.87
CA VAL A 360 -14.05 -13.75 -3.30
C VAL A 360 -14.24 -12.48 -2.49
N ASN A 361 -14.51 -11.37 -3.18
CA ASN A 361 -14.71 -10.07 -2.57
C ASN A 361 -15.96 -9.42 -3.10
N PHE A 362 -16.63 -8.71 -2.23
CA PHE A 362 -17.81 -7.90 -2.52
C PHE A 362 -17.62 -6.53 -1.85
N ASP A 363 -17.76 -5.48 -2.63
CA ASP A 363 -17.78 -4.10 -2.18
C ASP A 363 -19.05 -3.41 -2.62
N LYS A 364 -19.62 -2.59 -1.75
CA LYS A 364 -20.79 -1.78 -2.07
C LYS A 364 -20.65 -0.40 -1.47
N TYR A 365 -20.69 0.58 -2.36
CA TYR A 365 -20.62 2.01 -2.02
C TYR A 365 -21.98 2.65 -2.27
N PHE A 366 -22.38 3.51 -1.34
CA PHE A 366 -23.62 4.28 -1.41
C PHE A 366 -23.26 5.76 -1.27
N ASP A 367 -23.86 6.58 -2.09
CA ASP A 367 -23.75 8.03 -2.04
C ASP A 367 -25.14 8.65 -1.91
N TYR A 368 -25.26 9.59 -0.98
CA TYR A 368 -26.50 10.26 -0.64
C TYR A 368 -26.28 11.77 -0.61
N GLU A 369 -27.17 12.51 -1.24
CA GLU A 369 -27.34 13.93 -1.00
C GLU A 369 -28.37 14.11 0.13
N VAL A 370 -28.00 14.84 1.19
CA VAL A 370 -28.88 15.13 2.31
C VAL A 370 -29.26 16.61 2.25
N LEU A 371 -30.57 16.90 2.09
CA LEU A 371 -31.10 18.26 1.97
C LEU A 371 -31.63 18.74 3.32
N GLU A 372 -30.88 19.61 4.04
CA GLU A 372 -31.26 20.16 5.34
C GLU A 372 -32.61 20.91 5.34
N LYS A 373 -32.92 21.64 4.27
CA LYS A 373 -34.19 22.39 4.14
C LYS A 373 -35.44 21.53 3.92
N LYS A 374 -35.28 20.22 3.70
CA LYS A 374 -36.36 19.26 3.49
C LYS A 374 -36.45 18.22 4.59
N ASN A 375 -36.24 18.60 5.86
CA ASN A 375 -36.27 17.72 7.03
C ASN A 375 -35.29 16.54 6.92
N ASP A 376 -34.04 16.80 6.55
CA ASP A 376 -32.97 15.80 6.41
C ASP A 376 -33.34 14.64 5.47
N THR A 377 -34.08 14.95 4.39
CA THR A 377 -34.44 13.94 3.39
C THR A 377 -33.18 13.42 2.73
N LYS A 378 -32.89 12.13 2.91
CA LYS A 378 -31.78 11.42 2.27
C LYS A 378 -32.19 10.95 0.89
N ASN A 379 -31.66 11.58 -0.13
CA ASN A 379 -31.84 11.13 -1.52
C ASN A 379 -30.66 10.25 -1.91
N LYS A 380 -30.92 8.99 -2.21
CA LYS A 380 -29.90 8.08 -2.73
C LYS A 380 -29.56 8.53 -4.16
N ASP A 381 -28.34 9.05 -4.34
CA ASP A 381 -27.89 9.57 -5.62
C ASP A 381 -27.18 8.50 -6.46
N ASN A 382 -26.26 7.76 -5.86
CA ASN A 382 -25.43 6.79 -6.55
C ASN A 382 -25.20 5.53 -5.71
N THR A 383 -25.04 4.39 -6.38
CA THR A 383 -24.60 3.14 -5.75
C THR A 383 -23.65 2.43 -6.69
N SER A 384 -22.46 2.12 -6.20
CA SER A 384 -21.50 1.27 -6.91
C SER A 384 -21.36 -0.07 -6.21
N SER A 385 -21.37 -1.16 -6.97
CA SER A 385 -21.11 -2.51 -6.46
C SER A 385 -19.95 -3.11 -7.25
N TYR A 386 -19.10 -3.83 -6.58
CA TYR A 386 -17.99 -4.56 -7.20
C TYR A 386 -17.88 -5.96 -6.61
N ILE A 387 -17.84 -6.96 -7.48
CA ILE A 387 -17.65 -8.36 -7.11
C ILE A 387 -16.40 -8.86 -7.82
N SER A 388 -15.51 -9.51 -7.09
CA SER A 388 -14.32 -10.16 -7.64
C SER A 388 -14.22 -11.59 -7.15
N ALA A 389 -13.97 -12.52 -8.06
CA ALA A 389 -13.63 -13.90 -7.74
C ALA A 389 -12.31 -14.26 -8.42
N ARG A 390 -11.33 -14.74 -7.66
CA ARG A 390 -9.98 -15.01 -8.16
C ARG A 390 -9.45 -16.33 -7.64
N PHE A 391 -8.93 -17.15 -8.55
CA PHE A 391 -8.20 -18.37 -8.25
C PHE A 391 -6.75 -18.20 -8.68
N ILE A 392 -5.81 -18.57 -7.81
CA ILE A 392 -4.37 -18.56 -8.08
C ILE A 392 -3.81 -19.92 -7.72
N ASP A 393 -3.00 -20.47 -8.59
CA ASP A 393 -2.15 -21.65 -8.34
C ASP A 393 -0.68 -21.25 -8.47
N THR A 394 0.10 -21.55 -7.43
CA THR A 394 1.55 -21.34 -7.39
C THR A 394 2.23 -22.68 -7.33
N PHE A 395 3.11 -22.97 -8.27
CA PHE A 395 3.84 -24.22 -8.38
C PHE A 395 5.35 -24.02 -8.45
N ILE A 396 6.11 -24.67 -7.56
CA ILE A 396 7.57 -24.59 -7.45
C ILE A 396 8.15 -25.97 -7.86
N PRO A 397 8.32 -26.23 -9.18
CA PRO A 397 8.81 -27.53 -9.65
C PRO A 397 10.24 -27.83 -9.18
N THR A 398 11.07 -26.81 -9.10
CA THR A 398 12.44 -26.86 -8.60
C THR A 398 12.77 -25.60 -7.82
N ALA A 399 13.91 -25.57 -7.11
CA ALA A 399 14.38 -24.37 -6.41
C ALA A 399 14.63 -23.16 -7.34
N LYS A 400 14.74 -23.37 -8.64
CA LYS A 400 15.00 -22.34 -9.64
C LYS A 400 13.75 -21.80 -10.33
N TRP A 401 12.63 -22.47 -10.19
CA TRP A 401 11.40 -22.11 -10.88
C TRP A 401 10.27 -21.87 -9.91
N GLU A 402 9.57 -20.77 -10.09
CA GLU A 402 8.26 -20.52 -9.50
C GLU A 402 7.29 -20.15 -10.63
N LEU A 403 6.21 -20.89 -10.75
CA LEU A 403 5.16 -20.72 -11.75
C LEU A 403 3.88 -20.31 -11.08
N ILE A 404 3.22 -19.28 -11.59
CA ILE A 404 1.94 -18.78 -11.09
C ILE A 404 0.96 -18.79 -12.24
N GLY A 405 -0.21 -19.37 -12.04
CA GLY A 405 -1.34 -19.29 -12.95
C GLY A 405 -2.59 -18.81 -12.23
N GLY A 406 -3.45 -18.08 -12.91
CA GLY A 406 -4.66 -17.62 -12.26
C GLY A 406 -5.79 -17.27 -13.21
N LEU A 407 -7.00 -17.36 -12.66
CA LEU A 407 -8.25 -16.94 -13.27
C LEU A 407 -8.88 -15.88 -12.39
N GLU A 408 -9.49 -14.86 -13.00
CA GLU A 408 -10.16 -13.80 -12.24
C GLU A 408 -11.38 -13.32 -13.05
N TYR A 409 -12.49 -13.17 -12.34
CA TYR A 409 -13.72 -12.56 -12.86
C TYR A 409 -14.07 -11.36 -11.99
N ASN A 410 -14.40 -10.23 -12.62
CA ASN A 410 -14.83 -9.01 -11.97
C ASN A 410 -16.16 -8.56 -12.58
N HIS A 411 -17.07 -8.17 -11.72
CA HIS A 411 -18.35 -7.55 -12.08
C HIS A 411 -18.45 -6.20 -11.38
N GLU A 412 -18.66 -5.15 -12.16
CA GLU A 412 -18.87 -3.78 -11.67
C GLU A 412 -20.27 -3.32 -12.09
N GLU A 413 -21.02 -2.79 -11.12
CA GLU A 413 -22.34 -2.22 -11.32
C GLU A 413 -22.37 -0.80 -10.76
N ASN A 414 -22.95 0.13 -11.51
CA ASN A 414 -23.23 1.48 -11.05
C ASN A 414 -24.69 1.82 -11.33
N PHE A 415 -25.40 2.17 -10.26
CA PHE A 415 -26.75 2.73 -10.31
C PHE A 415 -26.68 4.22 -9.98
N ALA A 416 -27.32 5.05 -10.76
CA ALA A 416 -27.45 6.48 -10.47
C ALA A 416 -28.87 6.98 -10.77
N THR A 417 -29.31 7.97 -10.00
CA THR A 417 -30.64 8.56 -10.15
C THR A 417 -30.70 9.61 -11.25
N SER A 418 -29.60 10.34 -11.47
CA SER A 418 -29.55 11.49 -12.37
C SER A 418 -28.26 11.64 -13.15
N THR A 419 -27.20 10.90 -12.82
CA THR A 419 -25.87 11.12 -13.43
C THR A 419 -25.56 10.19 -14.61
N LEU A 420 -26.39 9.16 -14.86
CA LEU A 420 -26.27 8.22 -15.98
C LEU A 420 -27.45 8.32 -16.96
N GLY A 421 -28.18 9.44 -16.94
CA GLY A 421 -29.36 9.71 -17.77
C GLY A 421 -30.45 10.42 -16.99
N ALA A 422 -31.48 10.93 -17.69
CA ALA A 422 -32.59 11.67 -17.10
C ALA A 422 -33.51 10.81 -16.19
N THR A 423 -33.32 9.50 -16.15
CA THR A 423 -34.06 8.56 -15.30
C THR A 423 -33.12 7.64 -14.57
N PRO A 424 -33.53 7.12 -13.39
CA PRO A 424 -32.68 6.17 -12.63
C PRO A 424 -32.25 5.00 -13.52
N THR A 425 -30.95 4.81 -13.63
CA THR A 425 -30.33 3.86 -14.59
C THR A 425 -29.23 3.04 -13.91
N THR A 426 -29.13 1.77 -14.30
CA THR A 426 -28.02 0.88 -13.91
C THR A 426 -27.17 0.55 -15.13
N LYS A 427 -25.85 0.62 -14.98
CA LYS A 427 -24.86 0.20 -15.97
C LYS A 427 -23.90 -0.81 -15.35
N THR A 428 -23.44 -1.78 -16.15
CA THR A 428 -22.55 -2.86 -15.71
C THR A 428 -21.36 -3.00 -16.63
N LEU A 429 -20.24 -3.48 -16.07
CA LEU A 429 -19.04 -3.91 -16.78
C LEU A 429 -18.59 -5.27 -16.22
N ASP A 430 -18.21 -6.17 -17.13
CA ASP A 430 -17.74 -7.51 -16.78
C ASP A 430 -16.35 -7.74 -17.36
N ASP A 431 -15.42 -8.27 -16.52
CA ASP A 431 -14.08 -8.68 -16.91
C ASP A 431 -13.86 -10.17 -16.64
N ALA A 432 -13.44 -10.90 -17.64
CA ALA A 432 -12.91 -12.25 -17.50
C ALA A 432 -11.41 -12.27 -17.82
N ASN A 433 -10.62 -12.84 -16.94
CA ASN A 433 -9.16 -12.72 -16.99
C ASN A 433 -8.49 -14.07 -16.81
N VAL A 434 -7.44 -14.29 -17.58
CA VAL A 434 -6.47 -15.37 -17.37
C VAL A 434 -5.06 -14.77 -17.33
N PHE A 435 -4.24 -15.19 -16.39
CA PHE A 435 -2.87 -14.72 -16.27
C PHE A 435 -1.93 -15.84 -15.89
N ALA A 436 -0.68 -15.71 -16.32
CA ALA A 436 0.41 -16.59 -15.93
C ALA A 436 1.70 -15.79 -15.74
N GLN A 437 2.54 -16.24 -14.82
CA GLN A 437 3.86 -15.71 -14.55
C GLN A 437 4.83 -16.86 -14.28
N ALA A 438 6.04 -16.75 -14.79
CA ALA A 438 7.15 -17.64 -14.48
C ALA A 438 8.30 -16.80 -13.93
N GLU A 439 8.86 -17.24 -12.82
CA GLU A 439 10.12 -16.76 -12.29
C GLU A 439 11.17 -17.85 -12.44
N TYR A 440 12.37 -17.46 -12.88
CA TYR A 440 13.46 -18.37 -13.15
C TYR A 440 14.80 -17.79 -12.74
N GLU A 441 15.54 -18.52 -11.88
CA GLU A 441 16.92 -18.25 -11.56
C GLU A 441 17.81 -18.74 -12.74
N ILE A 442 18.17 -17.82 -13.65
CA ILE A 442 18.97 -18.11 -14.86
C ILE A 442 20.37 -18.54 -14.45
N LEU A 443 20.98 -17.76 -13.56
CA LEU A 443 22.27 -18.01 -12.94
C LEU A 443 22.15 -17.70 -11.46
N LYS A 444 23.08 -18.16 -10.66
CA LYS A 444 23.18 -17.71 -9.28
C LYS A 444 23.25 -16.19 -9.25
N ASN A 445 22.33 -15.52 -8.58
CA ASN A 445 22.19 -14.07 -8.49
C ASN A 445 21.66 -13.39 -9.78
N PHE A 446 21.09 -14.12 -10.74
CA PHE A 446 20.44 -13.53 -11.91
C PHE A 446 19.07 -14.15 -12.12
N ASP A 447 18.02 -13.38 -11.83
CA ASP A 447 16.64 -13.79 -11.85
C ASP A 447 15.87 -13.08 -12.96
N ALA A 448 14.93 -13.80 -13.56
CA ALA A 448 13.98 -13.28 -14.54
C ALA A 448 12.55 -13.62 -14.13
N VAL A 449 11.67 -12.65 -14.28
CA VAL A 449 10.22 -12.83 -14.14
C VAL A 449 9.56 -12.43 -15.46
N ALA A 450 8.90 -13.39 -16.10
CA ALA A 450 8.09 -13.15 -17.28
C ALA A 450 6.63 -13.46 -16.98
N GLY A 451 5.72 -12.57 -17.33
CA GLY A 451 4.31 -12.76 -17.11
C GLY A 451 3.44 -12.16 -18.21
N ALA A 452 2.23 -12.64 -18.33
CA ALA A 452 1.24 -12.10 -19.23
C ALA A 452 -0.18 -12.29 -18.68
N ARG A 453 -1.07 -11.36 -19.04
CA ARG A 453 -2.50 -11.43 -18.75
C ARG A 453 -3.29 -11.18 -20.02
N TYR A 454 -4.32 -11.96 -20.21
CA TYR A 454 -5.37 -11.71 -21.17
C TYR A 454 -6.65 -11.36 -20.43
N THR A 455 -7.22 -10.22 -20.77
CA THR A 455 -8.47 -9.70 -20.22
C THR A 455 -9.47 -9.62 -21.35
N TYR A 456 -10.67 -10.17 -21.17
CA TYR A 456 -11.83 -9.90 -21.98
C TYR A 456 -12.84 -9.07 -21.18
N ASN A 457 -13.22 -7.93 -21.72
CA ASN A 457 -14.21 -7.03 -21.11
C ASN A 457 -15.43 -6.92 -22.00
N SER A 458 -16.60 -6.85 -21.39
CA SER A 458 -17.90 -6.81 -22.10
C SER A 458 -18.07 -5.57 -22.97
N GLN A 459 -17.37 -4.46 -22.69
CA GLN A 459 -17.54 -3.18 -23.39
C GLN A 459 -16.43 -2.88 -24.41
N PHE A 460 -15.16 -3.01 -24.04
CA PHE A 460 -14.04 -2.63 -24.94
C PHE A 460 -13.33 -3.83 -25.59
N GLY A 461 -13.80 -5.07 -25.35
CA GLY A 461 -13.22 -6.30 -25.91
C GLY A 461 -11.97 -6.77 -25.18
N SER A 462 -10.90 -7.06 -25.91
CA SER A 462 -9.73 -7.76 -25.35
C SER A 462 -8.52 -6.87 -25.15
N ALA A 463 -7.78 -7.15 -24.06
CA ALA A 463 -6.45 -6.58 -23.79
C ALA A 463 -5.45 -7.69 -23.45
N PHE A 464 -4.24 -7.61 -24.02
CA PHE A 464 -3.13 -8.50 -23.69
C PHE A 464 -1.96 -7.68 -23.13
N THR A 465 -1.50 -8.04 -21.94
CA THR A 465 -0.48 -7.28 -21.19
C THR A 465 0.69 -8.17 -20.78
N PRO A 466 1.75 -8.28 -21.60
CA PRO A 466 3.01 -8.93 -21.24
C PRO A 466 3.87 -8.05 -20.32
N LYS A 467 4.73 -8.71 -19.53
CA LYS A 467 5.73 -8.12 -18.64
C LYS A 467 6.98 -8.98 -18.58
N LEU A 468 8.14 -8.34 -18.55
CA LEU A 468 9.43 -8.95 -18.25
C LEU A 468 10.17 -8.10 -17.22
N SER A 469 10.71 -8.74 -16.19
CA SER A 469 11.58 -8.11 -15.20
C SER A 469 12.81 -8.96 -14.98
N LEU A 470 13.97 -8.32 -14.86
CA LEU A 470 15.26 -8.95 -14.66
C LEU A 470 15.91 -8.36 -13.41
N MET A 471 16.60 -9.17 -12.64
CA MET A 471 17.39 -8.74 -11.49
C MET A 471 18.75 -9.43 -11.51
N TYR A 472 19.79 -8.64 -11.29
CA TYR A 472 21.16 -9.13 -11.16
C TYR A 472 21.80 -8.60 -9.89
N GLU A 473 22.30 -9.51 -9.05
CA GLU A 473 22.99 -9.18 -7.80
C GLU A 473 24.49 -9.42 -7.94
N VAL A 474 25.29 -8.44 -7.54
CA VAL A 474 26.74 -8.58 -7.48
C VAL A 474 27.29 -7.78 -6.29
N ALA A 475 27.90 -8.47 -5.36
CA ALA A 475 28.35 -7.89 -4.08
C ALA A 475 27.18 -7.15 -3.39
N GLU A 476 27.32 -5.87 -3.08
CA GLU A 476 26.35 -5.00 -2.41
C GLU A 476 25.36 -4.34 -3.40
N TRP A 477 25.54 -4.57 -4.70
CA TRP A 477 24.72 -3.97 -5.75
C TRP A 477 23.61 -4.90 -6.21
N ARG A 478 22.44 -4.31 -6.48
CA ARG A 478 21.30 -4.92 -7.17
C ARG A 478 20.91 -4.06 -8.35
N PHE A 479 20.92 -4.65 -9.52
CA PHE A 479 20.45 -4.03 -10.76
C PHE A 479 19.14 -4.66 -11.16
N ARG A 480 18.13 -3.83 -11.44
CA ARG A 480 16.83 -4.30 -11.92
C ARG A 480 16.49 -3.61 -13.23
N GLY A 481 15.93 -4.36 -14.16
CA GLY A 481 15.40 -3.85 -15.41
C GLY A 481 14.02 -4.43 -15.67
N GLY A 482 13.08 -3.62 -16.15
CA GLY A 482 11.73 -4.06 -16.41
C GLY A 482 11.13 -3.41 -17.65
N VAL A 483 10.32 -4.17 -18.38
CA VAL A 483 9.44 -3.67 -19.43
C VAL A 483 8.10 -4.39 -19.35
N GLY A 484 7.02 -3.64 -19.52
CA GLY A 484 5.69 -4.19 -19.49
C GLY A 484 4.67 -3.27 -20.12
N THR A 485 3.57 -3.86 -20.55
CA THR A 485 2.42 -3.10 -21.01
C THR A 485 1.35 -3.04 -19.93
N ALA A 486 0.58 -1.98 -19.95
CA ALA A 486 -0.57 -1.79 -19.08
C ALA A 486 -1.75 -1.28 -19.90
N PHE A 487 -2.94 -1.40 -19.35
CA PHE A 487 -4.13 -0.78 -19.91
C PHE A 487 -5.01 -0.17 -18.81
N ARG A 488 -5.83 0.81 -19.22
CA ARG A 488 -6.92 1.35 -18.41
C ARG A 488 -8.23 1.23 -19.20
N ALA A 489 -9.17 0.53 -18.62
CA ALA A 489 -10.54 0.47 -19.13
C ALA A 489 -11.23 1.82 -18.93
N PRO A 490 -12.08 2.27 -19.86
CA PRO A 490 -13.01 3.35 -19.59
C PRO A 490 -13.92 2.99 -18.42
N SER A 491 -14.15 3.92 -17.50
CA SER A 491 -15.09 3.71 -16.40
C SER A 491 -16.55 3.84 -16.88
N ILE A 492 -17.49 3.30 -16.09
CA ILE A 492 -18.94 3.45 -16.36
C ILE A 492 -19.30 4.92 -16.54
N LYS A 493 -18.70 5.82 -15.76
CA LYS A 493 -18.93 7.26 -15.86
C LYS A 493 -18.41 7.85 -17.17
N GLU A 494 -17.20 7.48 -17.58
CA GLU A 494 -16.64 7.95 -18.86
C GLU A 494 -17.45 7.46 -20.07
N LEU A 495 -18.07 6.27 -19.95
CA LEU A 495 -18.92 5.70 -21.02
C LEU A 495 -20.31 6.28 -21.06
N TYR A 496 -20.94 6.54 -19.90
CA TYR A 496 -22.38 6.71 -19.82
C TYR A 496 -22.84 7.95 -19.05
N TYR A 497 -21.96 8.87 -18.65
CA TYR A 497 -22.39 10.11 -18.01
C TYR A 497 -23.38 10.87 -18.89
N ASP A 498 -24.41 11.40 -18.26
CA ASP A 498 -25.39 12.34 -18.78
C ASP A 498 -25.84 13.19 -17.60
N PHE A 499 -24.99 14.18 -17.26
CA PHE A 499 -25.05 14.86 -15.98
C PHE A 499 -25.01 16.38 -16.15
N ASP A 500 -26.06 17.04 -15.64
CA ASP A 500 -26.13 18.49 -15.49
C ASP A 500 -25.50 18.92 -14.16
N HIS A 501 -24.40 19.67 -14.22
CA HIS A 501 -23.77 20.22 -13.04
C HIS A 501 -24.46 21.53 -12.64
N GLN A 502 -25.71 21.42 -12.18
CA GLN A 502 -26.54 22.53 -11.67
C GLN A 502 -26.66 23.74 -12.64
N GLY A 503 -26.73 23.48 -13.93
CA GLY A 503 -26.84 24.49 -14.97
C GLY A 503 -25.53 25.20 -15.33
N MET A 504 -24.40 24.83 -14.70
CA MET A 504 -23.10 25.42 -15.03
C MET A 504 -22.50 24.79 -16.28
N PHE A 505 -22.58 23.47 -16.41
CA PHE A 505 -22.15 22.69 -17.57
C PHE A 505 -22.75 21.31 -17.56
N TRP A 506 -22.84 20.69 -18.74
CA TRP A 506 -23.23 19.29 -18.91
C TRP A 506 -21.99 18.41 -19.13
N VAL A 507 -22.04 17.18 -18.65
CA VAL A 507 -20.99 16.18 -18.92
C VAL A 507 -21.62 14.98 -19.62
N TYR A 508 -21.14 14.67 -20.82
CA TYR A 508 -21.61 13.55 -21.63
C TYR A 508 -20.53 12.48 -21.74
N GLY A 509 -20.89 11.25 -21.39
CA GLY A 509 -20.08 10.05 -21.62
C GLY A 509 -20.01 9.69 -23.11
N ASN A 510 -19.11 8.78 -23.42
CA ASN A 510 -18.94 8.29 -24.79
C ASN A 510 -18.79 6.75 -24.79
N PRO A 511 -19.84 6.01 -25.22
CA PRO A 511 -19.78 4.53 -25.29
C PRO A 511 -18.75 3.97 -26.28
N GLU A 512 -18.23 4.80 -27.20
CA GLU A 512 -17.23 4.37 -28.20
C GLU A 512 -15.77 4.46 -27.69
N LEU A 513 -15.57 4.84 -26.43
CA LEU A 513 -14.22 4.93 -25.84
C LEU A 513 -13.52 3.58 -25.89
N LYS A 514 -12.26 3.64 -26.26
CA LYS A 514 -11.33 2.50 -26.27
C LYS A 514 -10.47 2.52 -25.01
N ALA A 515 -10.00 1.34 -24.60
CA ALA A 515 -9.04 1.25 -23.52
C ALA A 515 -7.75 2.00 -23.84
N GLU A 516 -7.22 2.71 -22.87
CA GLU A 516 -5.89 3.30 -22.92
C GLU A 516 -4.83 2.20 -22.82
N LYS A 517 -3.68 2.38 -23.48
CA LYS A 517 -2.57 1.44 -23.48
C LYS A 517 -1.29 2.12 -23.06
N GLY A 518 -0.62 1.55 -22.06
CA GLY A 518 0.66 2.03 -21.55
C GLY A 518 1.80 1.09 -21.92
N LEU A 519 2.95 1.64 -22.27
CA LEU A 519 4.24 0.94 -22.34
C LEU A 519 5.16 1.57 -21.30
N TYR A 520 5.54 0.78 -20.31
CA TYR A 520 6.45 1.18 -19.24
C TYR A 520 7.77 0.42 -19.32
N SER A 521 8.87 1.13 -19.14
CA SER A 521 10.19 0.55 -18.96
C SER A 521 10.93 1.23 -17.83
N SER A 522 11.74 0.49 -17.09
CA SER A 522 12.54 1.02 -16.00
C SER A 522 13.88 0.29 -15.87
N LEU A 523 14.86 1.04 -15.34
CA LEU A 523 16.15 0.53 -14.89
C LEU A 523 16.43 1.08 -13.52
N SER A 524 16.96 0.25 -12.62
CA SER A 524 17.37 0.71 -11.29
C SER A 524 18.68 0.06 -10.86
N ALA A 525 19.43 0.81 -10.05
CA ALA A 525 20.60 0.34 -9.34
C ALA A 525 20.41 0.66 -7.86
N GLU A 526 20.60 -0.34 -7.02
CA GLU A 526 20.52 -0.24 -5.57
C GLU A 526 21.83 -0.73 -4.96
N TYR A 527 22.39 0.08 -4.07
CA TYR A 527 23.55 -0.25 -3.26
C TYR A 527 23.16 -0.36 -1.78
N THR A 528 23.50 -1.47 -1.15
CA THR A 528 23.22 -1.68 0.27
C THR A 528 24.43 -2.27 0.96
N GLU A 529 25.05 -1.49 1.84
CA GLU A 529 26.18 -1.93 2.65
C GLU A 529 26.04 -1.43 4.08
N GLY A 530 25.99 -2.36 5.04
CA GLY A 530 25.90 -2.04 6.45
C GLY A 530 24.69 -1.17 6.81
N LEU A 531 24.93 0.12 7.06
CA LEU A 531 23.94 1.11 7.50
C LEU A 531 23.49 2.06 6.37
N LEU A 532 23.99 1.85 5.15
CA LEU A 532 23.73 2.66 3.97
C LEU A 532 22.86 1.90 2.98
N ASN A 533 21.80 2.55 2.47
CA ASN A 533 21.07 2.12 1.30
C ASN A 533 20.88 3.31 0.37
N VAL A 534 21.22 3.14 -0.89
CA VAL A 534 21.02 4.11 -1.96
C VAL A 534 20.37 3.40 -3.16
N SER A 535 19.29 3.94 -3.67
CA SER A 535 18.64 3.44 -4.87
C SER A 535 18.43 4.57 -5.88
N VAL A 536 18.76 4.30 -7.13
CA VAL A 536 18.47 5.18 -8.27
C VAL A 536 17.67 4.40 -9.28
N SER A 537 16.56 4.95 -9.72
CA SER A 537 15.67 4.34 -10.72
C SER A 537 15.34 5.35 -11.81
N ALA A 538 15.50 4.97 -13.07
CA ALA A 538 15.04 5.74 -14.22
C ALA A 538 13.86 5.01 -14.86
N TYR A 539 12.88 5.76 -15.37
CA TYR A 539 11.70 5.18 -16.01
C TYR A 539 11.23 5.99 -17.22
N TYR A 540 10.55 5.27 -18.10
CA TYR A 540 9.83 5.81 -19.25
C TYR A 540 8.45 5.14 -19.33
N ASN A 541 7.38 5.93 -19.40
CA ASN A 541 6.00 5.48 -19.54
C ASN A 541 5.33 6.24 -20.67
N ASN A 542 4.84 5.53 -21.69
CA ASN A 542 4.10 6.12 -22.81
C ASN A 542 2.67 5.59 -22.76
N ILE A 543 1.68 6.47 -22.66
CA ILE A 543 0.25 6.15 -22.57
C ILE A 543 -0.40 6.63 -23.87
N ASN A 544 -0.98 5.70 -24.63
CA ASN A 544 -1.68 5.98 -25.88
C ASN A 544 -3.21 5.84 -25.68
N ASN A 545 -3.98 6.47 -26.55
CA ASN A 545 -5.44 6.54 -26.50
C ASN A 545 -5.96 7.12 -25.16
N LYS A 546 -5.25 8.11 -24.61
CA LYS A 546 -5.63 8.73 -23.35
C LYS A 546 -7.04 9.29 -23.44
N ILE A 547 -7.87 8.98 -22.44
CA ILE A 547 -9.24 9.50 -22.32
C ILE A 547 -9.16 10.87 -21.65
N THR A 548 -9.65 11.89 -22.35
CA THR A 548 -9.71 13.26 -21.88
C THR A 548 -11.09 13.85 -22.06
N GLN A 549 -11.41 14.87 -21.28
CA GLN A 549 -12.56 15.74 -21.52
C GLN A 549 -12.17 16.88 -22.46
N TYR A 550 -13.13 17.36 -23.25
CA TYR A 550 -13.01 18.58 -24.01
C TYR A 550 -14.32 19.36 -23.94
N ASP A 551 -14.20 20.66 -23.96
CA ASP A 551 -15.32 21.58 -23.83
C ASP A 551 -15.89 21.93 -25.21
N VAL A 552 -17.22 22.05 -25.29
CA VAL A 552 -17.95 22.50 -26.45
C VAL A 552 -18.97 23.53 -25.97
N ILE A 553 -18.99 24.70 -26.59
CA ILE A 553 -20.06 25.68 -26.36
C ILE A 553 -21.19 25.32 -27.33
N ASN A 554 -22.35 24.98 -26.79
CA ASN A 554 -23.52 24.66 -27.61
C ASN A 554 -24.15 25.93 -28.24
N ALA A 555 -25.09 25.75 -29.18
CA ALA A 555 -25.73 26.86 -29.90
C ALA A 555 -26.51 27.83 -29.00
N ALA A 556 -26.81 27.44 -27.76
CA ALA A 556 -27.48 28.30 -26.77
C ALA A 556 -26.48 29.00 -25.81
N GLY A 557 -25.17 28.82 -26.01
CA GLY A 557 -24.11 29.40 -25.16
C GLY A 557 -23.80 28.60 -23.90
N GLY A 558 -24.37 27.39 -23.74
CA GLY A 558 -24.11 26.50 -22.62
C GLY A 558 -22.80 25.73 -22.81
N ASN A 559 -22.05 25.51 -21.73
CA ASN A 559 -20.83 24.70 -21.75
C ASN A 559 -21.17 23.21 -21.60
N GLU A 560 -20.65 22.39 -22.51
CA GLU A 560 -20.79 20.94 -22.53
C GLU A 560 -19.41 20.27 -22.55
N LYS A 561 -19.24 19.22 -21.77
CA LYS A 561 -18.01 18.43 -21.68
C LYS A 561 -18.24 17.04 -22.23
N TYR A 562 -17.37 16.61 -23.12
CA TYR A 562 -17.42 15.30 -23.76
C TYR A 562 -16.14 14.52 -23.52
N TYR A 563 -16.25 13.18 -23.44
CA TYR A 563 -15.10 12.31 -23.37
C TYR A 563 -14.69 11.80 -24.74
N LYS A 564 -13.38 11.75 -25.02
CA LYS A 564 -12.80 11.15 -26.23
C LYS A 564 -11.42 10.56 -25.99
N ASN A 565 -11.00 9.60 -26.82
CA ASN A 565 -9.61 9.14 -26.90
C ASN A 565 -8.87 10.08 -27.86
N VAL A 566 -8.02 10.96 -27.38
CA VAL A 566 -7.43 12.01 -28.23
C VAL A 566 -5.93 11.96 -28.28
N SER A 567 -5.28 11.71 -27.14
CA SER A 567 -3.87 12.02 -27.03
C SER A 567 -3.04 10.83 -26.57
N SER A 568 -1.76 11.01 -26.64
CA SER A 568 -0.81 10.21 -25.88
C SER A 568 -0.13 11.10 -24.86
N ALA A 569 0.33 10.50 -23.77
CA ALA A 569 1.14 11.18 -22.77
C ALA A 569 2.45 10.42 -22.57
N THR A 570 3.53 11.16 -22.46
CA THR A 570 4.86 10.60 -22.19
C THR A 570 5.33 11.10 -20.83
N LEU A 571 5.67 10.14 -19.95
CA LEU A 571 6.25 10.40 -18.65
C LEU A 571 7.64 9.78 -18.59
N ARG A 572 8.62 10.57 -18.18
CA ARG A 572 10.00 10.09 -17.99
C ARG A 572 10.57 10.73 -16.74
N GLY A 573 11.39 9.99 -16.03
CA GLY A 573 11.92 10.55 -14.79
C GLY A 573 12.98 9.69 -14.14
N ILE A 574 13.45 10.22 -13.02
CA ILE A 574 14.47 9.61 -12.17
C ILE A 574 14.02 9.74 -10.72
N ASP A 575 14.02 8.62 -10.01
CA ASP A 575 13.78 8.56 -8.57
C ASP A 575 15.09 8.19 -7.86
N VAL A 576 15.41 8.88 -6.77
CA VAL A 576 16.57 8.61 -5.92
C VAL A 576 16.09 8.44 -4.48
N THR A 577 16.50 7.36 -3.85
CA THR A 577 16.28 7.11 -2.42
C THR A 577 17.63 6.99 -1.73
N PHE A 578 17.79 7.68 -0.63
CA PHE A 578 18.95 7.63 0.24
C PHE A 578 18.50 7.36 1.66
N SER A 579 19.10 6.37 2.32
CA SER A 579 18.86 6.06 3.72
C SER A 579 20.19 5.76 4.39
N TYR A 580 20.47 6.43 5.51
CA TYR A 580 21.69 6.22 6.27
C TYR A 580 21.46 6.29 7.79
N LEU A 581 21.94 5.27 8.49
CA LEU A 581 21.92 5.22 9.95
C LEU A 581 23.30 5.63 10.49
N PHE A 582 23.48 6.92 10.82
CA PHE A 582 24.73 7.45 11.36
C PHE A 582 25.15 6.78 12.67
N SER A 583 24.17 6.42 13.48
CA SER A 583 24.34 5.67 14.72
C SER A 583 23.00 5.04 15.10
N LYS A 584 22.96 4.16 16.11
CA LYS A 584 21.70 3.66 16.69
C LYS A 584 20.72 4.76 17.14
N HIS A 585 21.17 6.01 17.21
CA HIS A 585 20.38 7.15 17.64
C HIS A 585 19.96 8.08 16.53
N LEU A 586 20.68 8.16 15.42
CA LEU A 586 20.48 9.16 14.39
C LEU A 586 20.38 8.52 13.01
N ALA A 587 19.25 8.74 12.35
CA ALA A 587 18.93 8.24 11.04
C ALA A 587 18.47 9.35 10.10
N VAL A 588 18.85 9.26 8.83
CA VAL A 588 18.42 10.15 7.74
C VAL A 588 17.81 9.31 6.63
N ARG A 589 16.67 9.75 6.12
CA ARG A 589 16.11 9.30 4.84
C ARG A 589 15.83 10.50 3.97
N ALA A 590 16.19 10.43 2.72
CA ALA A 590 15.87 11.43 1.71
C ALA A 590 15.43 10.76 0.43
N ASN A 591 14.37 11.27 -0.18
CA ASN A 591 13.88 10.82 -1.47
C ASN A 591 13.78 12.01 -2.40
N TYR A 592 14.11 11.82 -3.66
CA TYR A 592 13.98 12.82 -4.71
C TYR A 592 13.35 12.18 -5.94
N SER A 593 12.46 12.90 -6.61
CA SER A 593 11.86 12.50 -7.88
C SER A 593 11.92 13.66 -8.87
N PHE A 594 12.44 13.38 -10.05
CA PHE A 594 12.27 14.19 -11.23
C PHE A 594 11.25 13.51 -12.14
N CYS A 595 10.25 14.26 -12.61
CA CYS A 595 9.21 13.76 -13.51
C CYS A 595 8.87 14.78 -14.59
N ASP A 596 9.22 14.49 -15.83
CA ASP A 596 8.78 15.22 -17.00
C ASP A 596 7.59 14.48 -17.62
N ALA A 597 6.38 15.00 -17.43
CA ALA A 597 5.12 14.38 -17.87
C ALA A 597 4.43 15.31 -18.87
N VAL A 598 4.41 14.93 -20.15
CA VAL A 598 3.96 15.77 -21.27
C VAL A 598 2.77 15.14 -21.98
N ASP A 599 1.75 15.92 -22.26
CA ASP A 599 0.70 15.60 -23.23
C ASP A 599 1.26 15.82 -24.64
N ASN A 600 1.42 14.73 -25.41
CA ASN A 600 2.06 14.77 -26.72
C ASN A 600 1.22 15.51 -27.80
N SER A 601 -0.08 15.72 -27.54
CA SER A 601 -0.93 16.46 -28.49
C SER A 601 -0.77 17.97 -28.39
N THR A 602 -0.49 18.47 -27.19
CA THR A 602 -0.33 19.88 -26.90
C THR A 602 1.13 20.30 -26.70
N GLY A 603 2.02 19.35 -26.39
CA GLY A 603 3.41 19.60 -25.98
C GLY A 603 3.53 20.20 -24.58
N LEU A 604 2.42 20.36 -23.84
CA LEU A 604 2.38 20.94 -22.51
C LEU A 604 2.56 19.87 -21.42
N GLN A 605 3.03 20.29 -20.25
CA GLN A 605 3.06 19.42 -19.08
C GLN A 605 1.65 18.97 -18.71
N LEU A 606 1.52 17.74 -18.22
CA LEU A 606 0.27 17.29 -17.63
C LEU A 606 -0.09 18.17 -16.43
N GLU A 607 -1.37 18.46 -16.31
CA GLU A 607 -1.92 19.27 -15.23
C GLU A 607 -1.53 18.72 -13.85
N ASP A 608 -1.21 19.62 -12.91
CA ASP A 608 -0.76 19.29 -11.54
C ASP A 608 0.52 18.44 -11.47
N ASN A 609 1.27 18.29 -12.56
CA ASN A 609 2.58 17.66 -12.49
C ASN A 609 3.58 18.60 -11.81
N VAL A 610 4.33 18.06 -10.84
CA VAL A 610 5.51 18.73 -10.26
C VAL A 610 6.77 18.09 -10.85
N LYS A 611 7.62 18.89 -11.47
CA LYS A 611 8.84 18.36 -12.12
C LYS A 611 9.85 17.86 -11.12
N HIS A 612 10.01 18.54 -9.99
CA HIS A 612 10.95 18.20 -8.94
C HIS A 612 10.22 18.08 -7.62
N SER A 613 10.35 16.96 -6.97
CA SER A 613 9.78 16.74 -5.64
C SER A 613 10.80 16.02 -4.74
N GLY A 614 10.73 16.29 -3.45
CA GLY A 614 11.61 15.65 -2.48
C GLY A 614 10.96 15.51 -1.12
N THR A 615 11.37 14.48 -0.39
CA THR A 615 11.08 14.32 1.03
C THR A 615 12.38 14.08 1.77
N VAL A 616 12.50 14.63 2.96
CA VAL A 616 13.63 14.38 3.86
C VAL A 616 13.15 14.16 5.27
N SER A 617 13.71 13.20 5.97
CA SER A 617 13.45 13.00 7.40
C SER A 617 14.74 12.74 8.15
N LEU A 618 14.89 13.41 9.29
CA LEU A 618 15.94 13.22 10.28
C LEU A 618 15.27 12.68 11.54
N THR A 619 15.58 11.46 11.93
CA THR A 619 15.01 10.81 13.12
C THR A 619 16.11 10.64 14.18
N TRP A 620 15.87 11.20 15.36
CA TRP A 620 16.72 11.02 16.52
C TRP A 620 16.02 10.18 17.58
N ASN A 621 16.53 8.98 17.84
CA ASN A 621 16.08 8.08 18.89
C ASN A 621 16.98 8.20 20.11
N GLY A 622 16.41 8.45 21.27
CA GLY A 622 17.16 8.65 22.51
C GLY A 622 16.45 8.08 23.73
N ARG A 623 17.00 8.35 24.92
CA ARG A 623 16.41 8.00 26.21
C ARG A 623 16.39 9.22 27.13
N ILE A 624 15.23 9.45 27.77
CA ILE A 624 15.07 10.44 28.84
C ILE A 624 14.62 9.64 30.08
N ALA A 625 15.37 9.76 31.18
CA ALA A 625 15.08 9.02 32.43
C ALA A 625 14.87 7.50 32.20
N ARG A 626 15.75 6.86 31.41
CA ARG A 626 15.71 5.44 31.00
C ARG A 626 14.56 5.04 30.07
N SER A 627 13.64 5.92 29.75
CA SER A 627 12.53 5.67 28.83
C SER A 627 12.87 6.17 27.41
N PRO A 628 12.65 5.39 26.35
CA PRO A 628 12.95 5.80 24.98
C PRO A 628 12.10 6.98 24.55
N PHE A 629 12.57 7.74 23.54
CA PHE A 629 11.80 8.72 22.78
C PHE A 629 12.29 8.74 21.34
N SER A 630 11.45 9.21 20.44
CA SER A 630 11.80 9.51 19.06
C SER A 630 11.46 10.96 18.75
N LEU A 631 12.40 11.70 18.19
CA LEU A 631 12.19 13.04 17.63
C LEU A 631 12.46 12.98 16.14
N GLN A 632 11.48 13.35 15.34
CA GLN A 632 11.65 13.44 13.90
C GLN A 632 11.44 14.87 13.41
N ILE A 633 12.33 15.32 12.53
CA ILE A 633 12.14 16.52 11.71
C ILE A 633 12.01 16.01 10.27
N ALA A 634 10.91 16.35 9.61
CA ALA A 634 10.69 15.94 8.24
C ALA A 634 10.20 17.10 7.38
N GLY A 635 10.55 17.07 6.10
CA GLY A 635 10.14 18.06 5.12
C GLY A 635 9.73 17.42 3.82
N ARG A 636 8.74 18.00 3.15
CA ARG A 636 8.32 17.69 1.79
C ARG A 636 8.37 18.96 0.95
N MET A 637 8.93 18.85 -0.24
CA MET A 637 9.21 19.97 -1.12
C MET A 637 8.80 19.62 -2.55
N ASN A 638 8.12 20.52 -3.22
CA ASN A 638 7.73 20.39 -4.61
C ASN A 638 8.12 21.66 -5.37
N SER A 639 8.59 21.51 -6.60
CA SER A 639 8.67 22.62 -7.54
C SER A 639 7.26 23.17 -7.84
N PRO A 640 7.15 24.34 -8.46
CA PRO A 640 5.88 24.81 -8.99
C PRO A 640 5.16 23.72 -9.79
N LYS A 641 3.85 23.64 -9.64
CA LYS A 641 2.98 22.81 -10.48
C LYS A 641 2.32 23.70 -11.54
N LEU A 642 2.17 23.15 -12.75
CA LEU A 642 1.41 23.79 -13.80
C LEU A 642 -0.07 23.41 -13.66
N TYR A 643 -0.95 24.40 -13.75
CA TYR A 643 -2.39 24.16 -13.82
C TYR A 643 -2.99 25.00 -14.95
N GLN A 644 -4.06 24.49 -15.55
CA GLN A 644 -4.77 25.17 -16.61
C GLN A 644 -5.79 26.15 -16.01
N GLN A 645 -5.71 27.40 -16.45
CA GLN A 645 -6.73 28.40 -16.18
C GLN A 645 -7.47 28.73 -17.49
N ILE A 646 -8.79 28.60 -17.47
CA ILE A 646 -9.63 28.98 -18.58
C ILE A 646 -9.99 30.47 -18.39
N ILE A 647 -9.46 31.34 -19.24
CA ILE A 647 -9.78 32.75 -19.24
C ILE A 647 -10.88 32.98 -20.28
N THR A 648 -12.06 33.39 -19.81
CA THR A 648 -13.15 33.78 -20.70
C THR A 648 -13.05 35.27 -21.02
N GLY A 649 -12.81 35.61 -22.28
CA GLY A 649 -12.81 36.97 -22.77
C GLY A 649 -14.19 37.65 -22.69
N SER A 650 -14.24 38.96 -22.71
CA SER A 650 -15.49 39.72 -22.71
C SER A 650 -16.37 39.48 -23.96
N ASP A 651 -15.80 38.89 -24.99
CA ASP A 651 -16.47 38.46 -26.23
C ASP A 651 -16.95 36.99 -26.18
N GLY A 652 -16.81 36.30 -25.04
CA GLY A 652 -17.13 34.89 -24.88
C GLY A 652 -16.05 33.96 -25.41
N SER A 653 -14.94 34.44 -25.94
CA SER A 653 -13.80 33.59 -26.33
C SER A 653 -13.13 33.00 -25.10
N GLN A 654 -12.81 31.69 -25.16
CA GLN A 654 -12.07 31.02 -24.11
C GLN A 654 -10.63 30.79 -24.57
N THR A 655 -9.69 31.26 -23.76
CA THR A 655 -8.27 30.96 -23.92
C THR A 655 -7.79 30.15 -22.75
N VAL A 656 -7.08 29.07 -23.05
CA VAL A 656 -6.42 28.26 -21.99
C VAL A 656 -5.06 28.85 -21.71
N SER A 657 -4.89 29.41 -20.51
CA SER A 657 -3.59 29.86 -20.00
C SER A 657 -3.03 28.78 -19.08
N MET A 658 -1.70 28.59 -19.12
CA MET A 658 -0.98 27.78 -18.16
C MET A 658 -0.40 28.69 -17.09
N GLU A 659 -0.79 28.44 -15.84
CA GLU A 659 -0.26 29.16 -14.68
C GLU A 659 0.61 28.24 -13.83
N GLU A 660 1.54 28.83 -13.10
CA GLU A 660 2.41 28.13 -12.16
C GLU A 660 2.02 28.50 -10.73
N SER A 661 1.93 27.49 -9.85
CA SER A 661 1.82 27.72 -8.41
C SER A 661 3.16 28.18 -7.84
N ASP A 662 3.15 28.69 -6.62
CA ASP A 662 4.39 28.83 -5.85
C ASP A 662 5.04 27.48 -5.55
N PRO A 663 6.37 27.42 -5.38
CA PRO A 663 7.02 26.20 -4.91
C PRO A 663 6.54 25.88 -3.48
N TYR A 664 6.25 24.61 -3.25
CA TYR A 664 5.68 24.11 -2.01
C TYR A 664 6.75 23.54 -1.09
N SER A 665 6.76 23.97 0.19
CA SER A 665 7.68 23.43 1.18
C SER A 665 7.01 23.38 2.55
N ILE A 666 6.73 22.15 3.03
CA ILE A 666 6.14 21.92 4.34
C ILE A 666 7.07 21.10 5.22
N TRP A 667 7.27 21.58 6.43
CA TRP A 667 8.11 20.97 7.43
C TRP A 667 7.33 20.62 8.68
N LYS A 668 7.66 19.50 9.31
CA LYS A 668 7.05 19.07 10.56
C LYS A 668 8.08 18.62 11.59
N ILE A 669 7.69 18.72 12.85
CA ILE A 669 8.42 18.17 14.00
C ILE A 669 7.47 17.22 14.73
N VAL A 670 7.93 16.02 15.02
CA VAL A 670 7.17 14.99 15.73
C VAL A 670 8.01 14.47 16.90
N LEU A 671 7.43 14.50 18.09
CA LEU A 671 8.01 13.89 19.29
C LEU A 671 7.08 12.76 19.75
N VAL A 672 7.62 11.56 19.84
CA VAL A 672 6.92 10.37 20.32
C VAL A 672 7.60 9.88 21.60
N LYS A 673 6.84 9.75 22.69
CA LYS A 673 7.33 9.34 24.00
C LYS A 673 6.52 8.18 24.55
N PRO A 674 6.99 6.93 24.49
CA PRO A 674 6.36 5.80 25.18
C PRO A 674 6.75 5.74 26.65
N PHE A 675 5.77 5.34 27.47
CA PHE A 675 5.92 4.99 28.89
C PHE A 675 5.43 3.55 29.05
N ARG A 676 6.29 2.68 29.58
CA ARG A 676 6.03 1.25 29.67
C ARG A 676 5.95 0.79 31.11
N ILE A 677 4.90 0.04 31.42
CA ILE A 677 4.67 -0.57 32.72
C ILE A 677 4.18 -2.01 32.49
N ASN A 678 5.06 -2.99 32.62
CA ASN A 678 4.78 -4.40 32.31
C ASN A 678 4.27 -4.59 30.86
N LYS A 679 3.04 -5.11 30.69
CA LYS A 679 2.36 -5.33 29.40
C LYS A 679 1.63 -4.09 28.87
N HIS A 680 1.69 -2.97 29.57
CA HIS A 680 0.99 -1.74 29.22
C HIS A 680 1.98 -0.72 28.65
N THR A 681 1.65 -0.15 27.52
CA THR A 681 2.39 0.98 26.94
C THR A 681 1.45 2.15 26.78
N ILE A 682 1.83 3.31 27.35
CA ILE A 682 1.19 4.60 27.07
C ILE A 682 2.18 5.39 26.22
N GLU A 683 1.75 5.84 25.07
CA GLU A 683 2.57 6.65 24.17
C GLU A 683 1.93 8.03 24.01
N VAL A 684 2.74 9.06 24.15
CA VAL A 684 2.33 10.45 23.96
C VAL A 684 3.04 10.98 22.72
N THR A 685 2.26 11.55 21.80
CA THR A 685 2.75 12.15 20.57
C THR A 685 2.45 13.65 20.57
N PHE A 686 3.47 14.46 20.28
CA PHE A 686 3.32 15.88 19.95
C PHE A 686 3.80 16.10 18.52
N LYS A 687 2.99 16.75 17.71
CA LYS A 687 3.33 17.11 16.34
C LYS A 687 3.03 18.57 16.06
N VAL A 688 3.96 19.23 15.40
CA VAL A 688 3.74 20.50 14.74
C VAL A 688 3.92 20.25 13.25
N ASP A 689 2.85 20.31 12.50
CA ASP A 689 2.86 20.23 11.04
C ASP A 689 2.83 21.62 10.43
N ASN A 690 3.37 21.77 9.22
CA ASN A 690 3.54 23.05 8.55
C ASN A 690 4.22 24.09 9.46
N LEU A 691 5.40 23.75 9.97
CA LEU A 691 6.16 24.54 10.96
C LEU A 691 6.33 26.00 10.58
N PHE A 692 6.51 26.30 9.29
CA PHE A 692 6.73 27.64 8.78
C PHE A 692 5.43 28.35 8.35
N ASN A 693 4.27 27.71 8.57
CA ASN A 693 2.94 28.25 8.24
C ASN A 693 2.80 28.62 6.76
N PHE A 694 3.29 27.75 5.88
CA PHE A 694 3.16 27.92 4.44
C PHE A 694 1.68 27.90 4.07
N ARG A 695 1.27 28.82 3.18
CA ARG A 695 -0.10 28.90 2.65
C ARG A 695 -0.03 29.26 1.17
N GLU A 696 -0.74 28.49 0.38
CA GLU A 696 -0.84 28.70 -1.05
C GLU A 696 -2.20 28.16 -1.52
N ALA A 697 -2.95 28.98 -2.26
CA ALA A 697 -4.37 28.72 -2.59
C ALA A 697 -4.58 27.44 -3.44
N SER A 698 -3.58 27.05 -4.25
CA SER A 698 -3.66 25.86 -5.09
C SER A 698 -3.42 24.54 -4.33
N PHE A 699 -3.12 24.60 -3.02
CA PHE A 699 -2.98 23.44 -2.14
C PHE A 699 -4.00 23.53 -1.01
N VAL A 700 -4.62 22.41 -0.65
CA VAL A 700 -5.46 22.33 0.57
C VAL A 700 -4.54 22.16 1.77
N ASP A 701 -4.10 23.28 2.31
CA ASP A 701 -3.28 23.28 3.52
C ASP A 701 -3.93 24.18 4.58
N PRO A 702 -4.21 23.64 5.78
CA PRO A 702 -4.82 24.42 6.87
C PRO A 702 -3.86 25.40 7.54
N GLY A 703 -2.62 25.57 7.03
CA GLY A 703 -1.55 26.29 7.70
C GLY A 703 -0.92 25.45 8.83
N ARG A 704 -0.30 26.13 9.80
CA ARG A 704 0.36 25.43 10.92
C ARG A 704 -0.65 24.68 11.79
N GLN A 705 -0.40 23.37 11.98
CA GLN A 705 -1.23 22.49 12.80
C GLN A 705 -0.45 22.01 14.03
N PHE A 706 -1.11 22.02 15.18
CA PHE A 706 -0.62 21.39 16.41
C PHE A 706 -1.46 20.15 16.69
N LEU A 707 -0.81 19.06 17.04
CA LEU A 707 -1.47 17.82 17.39
C LEU A 707 -0.88 17.27 18.70
N ILE A 708 -1.77 16.81 19.56
CA ILE A 708 -1.45 15.97 20.72
C ILE A 708 -2.19 14.65 20.58
N GLY A 709 -1.47 13.55 20.79
CA GLY A 709 -2.02 12.19 20.75
C GLY A 709 -1.63 11.39 21.97
N ILE A 710 -2.53 10.52 22.41
CA ILE A 710 -2.29 9.51 23.44
C ILE A 710 -2.72 8.17 22.90
N ARG A 711 -1.81 7.19 22.95
CA ARG A 711 -2.09 5.80 22.62
C ARG A 711 -1.86 4.92 23.84
N TYR A 712 -2.76 4.02 24.09
CA TYR A 712 -2.61 2.96 25.06
C TYR A 712 -2.57 1.61 24.33
N ALA A 713 -1.57 0.79 24.61
CA ALA A 713 -1.45 -0.56 24.07
C ALA A 713 -1.26 -1.57 25.21
N PHE A 714 -1.97 -2.67 25.10
CA PHE A 714 -1.84 -3.89 25.92
C PHE A 714 -1.40 -5.05 25.04
N LYS A 715 -0.31 -5.77 25.44
CA LYS A 715 0.24 -6.89 24.70
C LYS A 715 0.43 -8.13 25.59
#